data_22b89e6688418845b5bae6ef4d76c1a4
#
_entry.id   22b89e6688418845b5bae6ef4d76c1a4
#
_cell.length_a   1.000
_cell.length_b   1.000
_cell.length_c   1.000
_cell.angle_alpha   90.00
_cell.angle_beta   90.00
_cell.angle_gamma   90.00
#
_symmetry.space_group_name_H-M   'P 1'
#
loop_
_entity.id
_entity.type
_entity.pdbx_description
1 polymer ?
#
loop_
_entity_poly.entity_id
_entity_poly.type
_entity_poly.pdbx_seq_one_letter_code
_entity_poly.pdbx_strand_id
1 'polypeptide(L)'
;MSLNIGINVVETDGQTAPAIAGAPTSVAGLVLRSRRGPVDSAVRVSSMQQFVGRFGGYDSRFTGAYAVDGFFGNGGRQTYVARVVGAGGAAASVVLKDRDGDDSLEVGAGYRGTADPGSWGNDLYVAVSDNPEFSTPLTAGLDGNRPPRLQGEAWAARTVDLSPDGGGAARRLVLRVEAPAATLTVAFGADAVPVLSRATVEDVAAAVNDQAGTRVRAEAVGDGLLLVGRDKGGSAKLSVLTGADGDDRTRALLGFPDGTTSASGTNSANPSYTSARVASAAGFRAGDRVRLDDGISSDWVRIRAIEQDGPTGYVLTWDEPAAAGDRNEYRVEDRATVSTCEFDLVVRRRAADGPGLRTVETWEKLTLDASRPNYAPTRVNDPHAGSASIVVTDPSPNAFTGRDVPAVTPGVRLGLPTPDSGDLTRTGGADGDDPTAGEYRAALARFDTAAIQLLAVPEAMADALMRPVTQAALNYCEARGDAMFVGHTPKGRDPDGAREFGQDFRAAKVYGALYWPWITVPDPIGAGAAPTRVVPPTGHVLGVYARIDQTRGVWKAPAGDEAVLRGALAVERDVTDTDNTELVKNGSVNSVRAVRGAGIVVDTSRTLSTDTRWLFVGVRLLFNHVKSSLREGLRWVKQEPNRDTLWNKVKYNSVTPFLMRLHQAQAFGTGRPEDVFTVVCGPENNPPDEVALGNLRIEVCFYPSRPAETILVVVGQQDSGASASDS
;
A
#
# COMPACT_ATOMS: atom_id res chain seq x y z
N MET A 1 -39.12 -38.13 -36.96
CA MET A 1 -38.21 -37.43 -37.90
C MET A 1 -37.58 -38.45 -38.78
N SER A 2 -37.70 -38.36 -40.11
CA SER A 2 -36.99 -39.26 -41.05
C SER A 2 -35.57 -38.80 -41.12
N LEU A 3 -34.61 -39.67 -40.75
CA LEU A 3 -33.19 -39.43 -40.86
C LEU A 3 -32.78 -39.60 -42.36
N ASN A 4 -32.09 -38.60 -42.90
CA ASN A 4 -31.56 -38.66 -44.26
C ASN A 4 -30.25 -39.51 -44.28
N ILE A 5 -30.00 -40.17 -45.41
CA ILE A 5 -28.70 -40.88 -45.62
C ILE A 5 -27.61 -39.84 -45.69
N GLY A 6 -26.75 -39.77 -44.64
CA GLY A 6 -25.69 -38.79 -44.47
C GLY A 6 -25.47 -38.46 -42.99
N ILE A 7 -24.61 -37.45 -42.69
CA ILE A 7 -24.36 -36.99 -41.35
C ILE A 7 -25.57 -36.15 -40.89
N ASN A 8 -26.34 -36.67 -39.97
CA ASN A 8 -27.44 -35.91 -39.32
C ASN A 8 -26.91 -35.32 -38.01
N VAL A 9 -26.85 -33.98 -37.94
CA VAL A 9 -26.52 -33.27 -36.70
C VAL A 9 -27.85 -32.97 -36.01
N VAL A 10 -28.07 -33.59 -34.90
CA VAL A 10 -29.17 -33.30 -34.01
C VAL A 10 -28.65 -32.43 -32.89
N GLU A 11 -29.14 -31.22 -32.79
CA GLU A 11 -28.93 -30.35 -31.65
C GLU A 11 -29.77 -30.91 -30.49
N THR A 12 -29.13 -31.50 -29.51
CA THR A 12 -29.77 -31.92 -28.27
C THR A 12 -29.47 -30.87 -27.23
N ASP A 13 -30.50 -30.22 -26.68
CA ASP A 13 -30.43 -29.41 -25.46
C ASP A 13 -30.10 -30.30 -24.25
N GLY A 14 -28.98 -31.00 -24.35
CA GLY A 14 -28.44 -31.76 -23.25
C GLY A 14 -27.69 -30.84 -22.32
N GLN A 15 -28.22 -30.54 -21.14
CA GLN A 15 -27.45 -29.98 -20.04
C GLN A 15 -26.33 -31.01 -19.70
N THR A 16 -25.20 -30.87 -20.36
CA THR A 16 -23.99 -31.58 -19.98
C THR A 16 -23.55 -31.06 -18.61
N ALA A 17 -23.39 -31.95 -17.65
CA ALA A 17 -22.87 -31.57 -16.35
C ALA A 17 -21.50 -30.84 -16.53
N PRO A 18 -21.28 -29.73 -15.80
CA PRO A 18 -20.04 -29.00 -15.92
C PRO A 18 -18.82 -29.91 -15.65
N ALA A 19 -17.82 -29.82 -16.53
CA ALA A 19 -16.56 -30.52 -16.31
C ALA A 19 -15.83 -29.88 -15.10
N ILE A 20 -15.30 -30.69 -14.21
CA ILE A 20 -14.50 -30.21 -13.09
C ILE A 20 -13.16 -29.68 -13.64
N ALA A 21 -12.95 -28.38 -13.56
CA ALA A 21 -11.64 -27.78 -13.76
C ALA A 21 -10.76 -28.10 -12.53
N GLY A 22 -9.45 -28.36 -12.77
CA GLY A 22 -8.51 -28.50 -11.64
C GLY A 22 -8.41 -27.16 -10.86
N ALA A 23 -8.56 -27.22 -9.55
CA ALA A 23 -8.31 -26.06 -8.69
C ALA A 23 -6.83 -25.63 -8.79
N PRO A 24 -6.50 -24.34 -8.55
CA PRO A 24 -5.10 -23.92 -8.44
C PRO A 24 -4.34 -24.77 -7.42
N THR A 25 -3.05 -25.00 -7.64
CA THR A 25 -2.26 -25.94 -6.84
C THR A 25 -1.08 -25.31 -6.13
N SER A 26 -0.61 -24.14 -6.58
CA SER A 26 0.66 -23.56 -6.13
C SER A 26 0.54 -22.12 -5.67
N VAL A 27 -0.66 -21.71 -5.21
CA VAL A 27 -0.85 -20.38 -4.62
C VAL A 27 -0.40 -20.42 -3.17
N ALA A 28 0.61 -19.63 -2.83
CA ALA A 28 1.15 -19.55 -1.49
C ALA A 28 0.48 -18.45 -0.65
N GLY A 29 0.26 -18.72 0.65
CA GLY A 29 -0.01 -17.73 1.68
C GLY A 29 1.26 -17.50 2.49
N LEU A 30 1.71 -16.27 2.60
CA LEU A 30 2.88 -15.88 3.37
C LEU A 30 2.47 -14.96 4.50
N VAL A 31 2.75 -15.37 5.74
CA VAL A 31 2.63 -14.53 6.93
C VAL A 31 4.01 -13.99 7.22
N LEU A 32 4.19 -12.67 7.13
CA LEU A 32 5.51 -12.07 7.25
C LEU A 32 5.48 -10.65 7.80
N ARG A 33 6.65 -10.21 8.28
CA ARG A 33 6.92 -8.82 8.62
C ARG A 33 7.47 -8.10 7.39
N SER A 34 7.08 -6.85 7.23
CA SER A 34 7.54 -6.00 6.13
C SER A 34 7.54 -4.53 6.54
N ARG A 35 8.26 -3.72 5.80
CA ARG A 35 8.45 -2.30 6.10
C ARG A 35 7.13 -1.52 6.10
N ARG A 36 6.18 -1.88 5.23
CA ARG A 36 4.86 -1.27 5.08
C ARG A 36 3.86 -2.29 4.57
N GLY A 37 2.61 -1.92 4.41
CA GLY A 37 1.53 -2.72 3.85
C GLY A 37 0.37 -2.91 4.82
N PRO A 38 -0.81 -3.21 4.32
CA PRO A 38 -2.01 -3.37 5.13
C PRO A 38 -1.86 -4.53 6.11
N VAL A 39 -2.38 -4.31 7.33
CA VAL A 39 -2.33 -5.31 8.41
C VAL A 39 -3.64 -6.09 8.57
N ASP A 40 -4.75 -5.64 7.94
CA ASP A 40 -6.09 -6.21 8.18
C ASP A 40 -6.52 -7.24 7.13
N SER A 41 -5.76 -7.42 6.07
CA SER A 41 -6.13 -8.27 4.94
C SER A 41 -4.95 -9.04 4.36
N ALA A 42 -5.25 -10.19 3.75
CA ALA A 42 -4.30 -10.91 2.91
C ALA A 42 -4.32 -10.33 1.49
N VAL A 43 -3.18 -9.85 1.04
CA VAL A 43 -3.04 -9.13 -0.23
C VAL A 43 -2.43 -10.02 -1.28
N ARG A 44 -3.09 -10.12 -2.43
CA ARG A 44 -2.59 -10.86 -3.59
C ARG A 44 -1.42 -10.10 -4.24
N VAL A 45 -0.33 -10.81 -4.49
CA VAL A 45 0.89 -10.34 -5.14
C VAL A 45 1.29 -11.32 -6.23
N SER A 46 1.62 -10.84 -7.43
CA SER A 46 2.00 -11.67 -8.59
C SER A 46 3.43 -11.43 -9.09
N SER A 47 4.18 -10.53 -8.46
CA SER A 47 5.59 -10.27 -8.77
C SER A 47 6.31 -9.62 -7.60
N MET A 48 7.64 -9.71 -7.57
CA MET A 48 8.48 -9.00 -6.59
C MET A 48 8.29 -7.49 -6.70
N GLN A 49 8.10 -6.94 -7.90
CA GLN A 49 7.85 -5.51 -8.09
C GLN A 49 6.54 -5.05 -7.41
N GLN A 50 5.46 -5.84 -7.52
CA GLN A 50 4.21 -5.55 -6.80
C GLN A 50 4.41 -5.64 -5.28
N PHE A 51 5.19 -6.64 -4.82
CA PHE A 51 5.50 -6.75 -3.40
C PHE A 51 6.24 -5.52 -2.89
N VAL A 52 7.30 -5.09 -3.57
CA VAL A 52 8.07 -3.89 -3.22
C VAL A 52 7.17 -2.65 -3.21
N GLY A 53 6.33 -2.51 -4.22
CA GLY A 53 5.38 -1.40 -4.30
C GLY A 53 4.39 -1.34 -3.15
N ARG A 54 4.01 -2.46 -2.57
CA ARG A 54 2.94 -2.58 -1.57
C ARG A 54 3.43 -2.79 -0.14
N PHE A 55 4.48 -3.62 0.03
CA PHE A 55 5.02 -4.01 1.34
C PHE A 55 6.39 -3.42 1.66
N GLY A 56 6.94 -2.64 0.74
CA GLY A 56 8.31 -2.15 0.82
C GLY A 56 9.31 -3.17 0.28
N GLY A 57 10.55 -2.75 0.10
CA GLY A 57 11.64 -3.60 -0.35
C GLY A 57 12.28 -4.41 0.77
N TYR A 58 13.52 -4.78 0.53
CA TYR A 58 14.35 -5.43 1.52
C TYR A 58 14.57 -4.52 2.74
N ASP A 59 14.64 -5.14 3.91
CA ASP A 59 14.90 -4.48 5.19
C ASP A 59 15.82 -5.36 6.03
N SER A 60 16.79 -4.76 6.71
CA SER A 60 17.74 -5.51 7.54
C SER A 60 17.11 -6.23 8.73
N ARG A 61 15.95 -5.79 9.16
CA ARG A 61 15.21 -6.34 10.31
C ARG A 61 14.36 -7.56 9.96
N PHE A 62 13.93 -7.71 8.69
CA PHE A 62 12.91 -8.68 8.27
C PHE A 62 13.43 -9.61 7.18
N THR A 63 12.91 -10.84 7.15
CA THR A 63 13.23 -11.85 6.14
C THR A 63 12.16 -11.98 5.07
N GLY A 64 11.01 -11.33 5.24
CA GLY A 64 9.85 -11.46 4.38
C GLY A 64 10.11 -11.16 2.91
N ALA A 65 10.82 -10.07 2.58
CA ALA A 65 11.16 -9.72 1.20
C ALA A 65 12.03 -10.77 0.51
N TYR A 66 12.99 -11.35 1.22
CA TYR A 66 13.86 -12.43 0.70
C TYR A 66 13.07 -13.71 0.42
N ALA A 67 12.08 -14.01 1.26
CA ALA A 67 11.21 -15.17 1.05
C ALA A 67 10.32 -15.00 -0.18
N VAL A 68 9.77 -13.79 -0.40
CA VAL A 68 8.95 -13.47 -1.58
C VAL A 68 9.80 -13.51 -2.85
N ASP A 69 11.01 -12.95 -2.81
CA ASP A 69 11.96 -13.01 -3.93
C ASP A 69 12.35 -14.46 -4.25
N GLY A 70 12.69 -15.25 -3.23
CA GLY A 70 12.97 -16.67 -3.35
C GLY A 70 11.79 -17.45 -3.95
N PHE A 71 10.56 -17.12 -3.58
CA PHE A 71 9.36 -17.74 -4.15
C PHE A 71 9.22 -17.46 -5.66
N PHE A 72 9.27 -16.20 -6.07
CA PHE A 72 9.16 -15.83 -7.47
C PHE A 72 10.37 -16.31 -8.30
N GLY A 73 11.58 -16.17 -7.78
CA GLY A 73 12.82 -16.62 -8.43
C GLY A 73 12.87 -18.14 -8.67
N ASN A 74 12.15 -18.93 -7.90
CA ASN A 74 12.09 -20.39 -8.02
C ASN A 74 10.86 -20.93 -8.74
N GLY A 75 9.98 -20.08 -9.29
CA GLY A 75 8.87 -20.48 -10.15
C GLY A 75 7.48 -20.21 -9.59
N GLY A 76 7.38 -19.54 -8.42
CA GLY A 76 6.13 -19.03 -7.91
C GLY A 76 5.53 -17.99 -8.85
N ARG A 77 4.20 -17.97 -8.98
CA ARG A 77 3.49 -17.02 -9.86
C ARG A 77 2.56 -16.09 -9.10
N GLN A 78 2.04 -16.55 -7.98
CA GLN A 78 1.06 -15.82 -7.19
C GLN A 78 1.18 -16.19 -5.72
N THR A 79 1.18 -15.19 -4.87
CA THR A 79 1.12 -15.36 -3.41
C THR A 79 0.14 -14.38 -2.79
N TYR A 80 -0.45 -14.77 -1.67
CA TYR A 80 -1.15 -13.87 -0.77
C TYR A 80 -0.25 -13.56 0.41
N VAL A 81 -0.10 -12.30 0.74
CA VAL A 81 0.73 -11.84 1.85
C VAL A 81 -0.14 -11.26 2.95
N ALA A 82 -0.03 -11.79 4.15
CA ALA A 82 -0.59 -11.24 5.38
C ALA A 82 0.54 -10.65 6.22
N ARG A 83 0.55 -9.33 6.36
CA ARG A 83 1.57 -8.63 7.15
C ARG A 83 1.28 -8.75 8.64
N VAL A 84 2.30 -8.99 9.43
CA VAL A 84 2.23 -8.97 10.91
C VAL A 84 2.94 -7.73 11.45
N VAL A 85 2.29 -7.06 12.37
CA VAL A 85 2.82 -5.93 13.15
C VAL A 85 2.50 -6.21 14.62
N GLY A 86 3.43 -5.97 15.50
CA GLY A 86 3.23 -6.14 16.93
C GLY A 86 2.49 -4.97 17.59
N ALA A 87 2.28 -5.06 18.87
CA ALA A 87 1.63 -4.01 19.65
C ALA A 87 2.33 -2.66 19.50
N GLY A 88 1.59 -1.57 19.55
CA GLY A 88 2.13 -0.21 19.38
C GLY A 88 2.50 0.18 17.95
N GLY A 89 2.24 -0.68 16.94
CA GLY A 89 2.36 -0.28 15.54
C GLY A 89 1.36 0.82 15.19
N ALA A 90 1.85 1.94 14.64
CA ALA A 90 1.05 3.11 14.30
C ALA A 90 1.39 3.65 12.91
N ALA A 91 0.39 4.12 12.18
CA ALA A 91 0.58 4.87 10.95
C ALA A 91 0.96 6.33 11.28
N ALA A 92 1.91 6.88 10.55
CA ALA A 92 2.19 8.31 10.65
C ALA A 92 1.01 9.12 10.15
N SER A 93 0.61 10.18 10.84
CA SER A 93 -0.42 11.10 10.36
C SER A 93 -0.15 12.54 10.75
N VAL A 94 -0.79 13.46 10.06
CA VAL A 94 -0.85 14.89 10.35
C VAL A 94 -2.24 15.40 10.04
N VAL A 95 -2.76 16.24 10.92
CA VAL A 95 -3.98 16.99 10.68
C VAL A 95 -3.61 18.35 10.11
N LEU A 96 -3.97 18.59 8.87
CA LEU A 96 -3.82 19.88 8.21
C LEU A 96 -4.88 20.85 8.72
N LYS A 97 -4.50 22.09 8.89
CA LYS A 97 -5.39 23.16 9.33
C LYS A 97 -5.92 23.92 8.12
N ASP A 98 -7.11 24.48 8.29
CA ASP A 98 -7.66 25.47 7.38
C ASP A 98 -7.01 26.85 7.62
N ARG A 99 -7.55 27.88 6.97
CA ARG A 99 -7.05 29.27 7.08
C ARG A 99 -7.40 29.94 8.42
N ASP A 100 -8.32 29.35 9.19
CA ASP A 100 -8.70 29.83 10.52
C ASP A 100 -7.93 29.13 11.65
N GLY A 101 -7.20 28.06 11.31
CA GLY A 101 -6.46 27.24 12.24
C GLY A 101 -7.28 26.07 12.78
N ASP A 102 -8.47 25.82 12.23
CA ASP A 102 -9.29 24.67 12.58
C ASP A 102 -8.85 23.41 11.82
N ASP A 103 -9.25 22.23 12.33
CA ASP A 103 -8.91 20.94 11.71
C ASP A 103 -9.66 20.80 10.37
N SER A 104 -8.91 20.58 9.28
CA SER A 104 -9.43 20.55 7.93
C SER A 104 -9.36 19.14 7.32
N LEU A 105 -8.17 18.57 7.20
CA LEU A 105 -7.94 17.28 6.56
C LEU A 105 -6.87 16.50 7.32
N GLU A 106 -7.21 15.31 7.81
CA GLU A 106 -6.19 14.39 8.31
C GLU A 106 -5.58 13.62 7.14
N VAL A 107 -4.24 13.61 7.06
CA VAL A 107 -3.47 12.84 6.09
C VAL A 107 -2.60 11.86 6.85
N GLY A 108 -2.83 10.56 6.62
CA GLY A 108 -2.09 9.47 7.22
C GLY A 108 -1.30 8.66 6.19
N ALA A 109 -0.26 7.96 6.64
CA ALA A 109 0.42 6.95 5.84
C ALA A 109 -0.53 5.78 5.59
N GLY A 110 -0.71 5.38 4.32
CA GLY A 110 -1.69 4.37 3.99
C GLY A 110 -1.58 3.86 2.56
N TYR A 111 -2.49 2.96 2.24
CA TYR A 111 -2.63 2.38 0.92
C TYR A 111 -4.11 2.17 0.60
N ARG A 112 -4.63 2.88 -0.41
CA ARG A 112 -5.99 2.71 -0.94
C ARG A 112 -7.07 2.63 0.15
N GLY A 113 -7.10 3.63 1.01
CA GLY A 113 -8.08 3.78 2.08
C GLY A 113 -7.79 2.98 3.36
N THR A 114 -6.69 2.22 3.42
CA THR A 114 -6.28 1.49 4.62
C THR A 114 -5.03 2.12 5.23
N ALA A 115 -5.07 2.43 6.52
CA ALA A 115 -3.90 2.91 7.26
C ALA A 115 -2.78 1.86 7.26
N ASP A 116 -1.54 2.33 7.16
CA ASP A 116 -0.36 1.47 7.00
C ASP A 116 0.66 1.78 8.11
N PRO A 117 0.64 1.02 9.22
CA PRO A 117 1.56 1.20 10.32
C PRO A 117 3.02 1.04 9.89
N GLY A 118 3.89 1.82 10.52
CA GLY A 118 5.33 1.72 10.32
C GLY A 118 6.04 3.06 10.32
N SER A 119 7.30 3.05 10.71
CA SER A 119 8.19 4.23 10.72
C SER A 119 8.42 4.83 9.31
N TRP A 120 8.12 4.09 8.24
CA TRP A 120 8.26 4.52 6.85
C TRP A 120 7.43 5.76 6.52
N GLY A 121 6.26 5.91 7.18
CA GLY A 121 5.36 7.05 6.99
C GLY A 121 5.96 8.37 7.47
N ASN A 122 6.91 8.32 8.40
CA ASN A 122 7.62 9.51 8.88
C ASN A 122 8.52 10.17 7.80
N ASP A 123 8.77 9.49 6.69
CA ASP A 123 9.53 10.04 5.55
C ASP A 123 8.62 10.62 4.45
N LEU A 124 7.31 10.65 4.68
CA LEU A 124 6.34 11.28 3.81
C LEU A 124 6.14 12.76 4.18
N TYR A 125 5.95 13.55 3.14
CA TYR A 125 5.63 14.98 3.23
C TYR A 125 4.42 15.26 2.35
N VAL A 126 3.55 16.16 2.80
CA VAL A 126 2.41 16.63 2.02
C VAL A 126 2.47 18.13 1.85
N ALA A 127 2.21 18.60 0.66
CA ALA A 127 2.08 20.00 0.33
C ALA A 127 0.68 20.26 -0.24
N VAL A 128 0.13 21.43 0.05
CA VAL A 128 -1.19 21.86 -0.43
C VAL A 128 -1.03 23.15 -1.21
N SER A 129 -1.70 23.24 -2.35
CA SER A 129 -1.86 24.47 -3.12
C SER A 129 -3.30 24.63 -3.56
N ASP A 130 -3.77 25.87 -3.65
CA ASP A 130 -5.06 26.18 -4.23
C ASP A 130 -5.04 25.82 -5.73
N ASN A 131 -6.03 25.10 -6.21
CA ASN A 131 -6.22 24.80 -7.63
C ASN A 131 -7.72 24.71 -7.97
N PRO A 132 -8.41 25.88 -8.03
CA PRO A 132 -9.83 25.90 -8.31
C PRO A 132 -10.13 25.28 -9.68
N GLU A 133 -11.22 24.53 -9.76
CA GLU A 133 -11.69 23.97 -11.04
C GLU A 133 -12.16 25.07 -11.98
N PHE A 134 -12.85 26.07 -11.42
CA PHE A 134 -13.34 27.23 -12.16
C PHE A 134 -12.94 28.50 -11.43
N SER A 135 -12.50 29.49 -12.21
CA SER A 135 -12.18 30.84 -11.74
C SER A 135 -12.56 31.86 -12.77
N THR A 136 -13.11 32.99 -12.34
CA THR A 136 -13.54 34.06 -13.22
C THR A 136 -13.23 35.43 -12.59
N PRO A 137 -12.70 36.41 -13.36
CA PRO A 137 -12.44 37.75 -12.82
C PRO A 137 -13.73 38.49 -12.54
N LEU A 138 -13.70 39.37 -11.53
CA LEU A 138 -14.73 40.38 -11.31
C LEU A 138 -14.72 41.41 -12.46
N THR A 139 -15.91 41.83 -12.90
CA THR A 139 -16.10 42.90 -13.87
C THR A 139 -16.53 44.20 -13.23
N ALA A 140 -16.91 44.16 -11.94
CA ALA A 140 -17.20 45.35 -11.11
C ALA A 140 -16.64 45.13 -9.70
N GLY A 141 -16.10 46.15 -9.08
CA GLY A 141 -15.60 46.09 -7.71
C GLY A 141 -16.72 45.90 -6.68
N LEU A 142 -16.35 45.35 -5.56
CA LEU A 142 -17.23 45.17 -4.38
C LEU A 142 -16.71 46.06 -3.25
N ASP A 143 -17.59 46.89 -2.68
CA ASP A 143 -17.22 47.80 -1.61
C ASP A 143 -17.15 47.06 -0.26
N GLY A 144 -16.11 47.30 0.49
CA GLY A 144 -15.87 46.63 1.78
C GLY A 144 -14.71 47.23 2.56
N ASN A 145 -14.25 46.52 3.58
CA ASN A 145 -13.12 46.93 4.39
C ASN A 145 -11.81 46.94 3.61
N ARG A 146 -11.00 47.96 3.81
CA ARG A 146 -9.73 48.17 3.07
C ARG A 146 -8.54 47.80 3.94
N PRO A 147 -7.49 47.19 3.32
CA PRO A 147 -6.25 46.89 4.03
C PRO A 147 -5.39 48.16 4.20
N PRO A 148 -4.49 48.21 5.19
CA PRO A 148 -3.42 49.19 5.24
C PRO A 148 -2.44 49.01 4.12
N ARG A 149 -2.07 50.11 3.45
CA ARG A 149 -1.14 50.14 2.31
C ARG A 149 -0.01 51.13 2.58
N LEU A 150 1.23 50.67 2.52
CA LEU A 150 2.45 51.47 2.63
C LEU A 150 3.22 51.45 1.34
N GLN A 151 3.26 52.57 0.62
CA GLN A 151 4.08 52.73 -0.56
C GLN A 151 5.44 53.33 -0.15
N GLY A 152 6.51 52.61 -0.45
CA GLY A 152 7.87 53.12 -0.35
C GLY A 152 8.15 54.15 -1.48
N GLU A 153 9.06 55.08 -1.23
CA GLU A 153 9.55 55.99 -2.25
C GLU A 153 10.24 55.20 -3.37
N ALA A 154 10.20 55.74 -4.59
CA ALA A 154 10.89 55.15 -5.72
C ALA A 154 12.41 55.13 -5.49
N TRP A 155 13.04 54.01 -5.75
CA TRP A 155 14.48 53.87 -5.56
C TRP A 155 15.25 54.72 -6.58
N ALA A 156 16.31 55.42 -6.12
CA ALA A 156 17.14 56.27 -6.98
C ALA A 156 17.87 55.45 -8.07
N ALA A 157 18.10 54.17 -7.85
CA ALA A 157 18.59 53.21 -8.84
C ALA A 157 17.65 52.02 -8.84
N ARG A 158 17.54 51.32 -9.99
CA ARG A 158 16.66 50.13 -10.12
C ARG A 158 17.05 48.93 -9.23
N THR A 159 18.19 49.00 -8.56
CA THR A 159 18.70 47.97 -7.65
C THR A 159 19.28 48.59 -6.41
N VAL A 160 19.20 47.91 -5.29
CA VAL A 160 19.79 48.28 -4.02
C VAL A 160 20.81 47.22 -3.56
N ASP A 161 21.78 47.67 -2.77
CA ASP A 161 22.80 46.80 -2.16
C ASP A 161 22.34 46.38 -0.75
N LEU A 162 21.92 45.16 -0.64
CA LEU A 162 21.51 44.50 0.62
C LEU A 162 22.62 43.62 1.20
N SER A 163 23.84 43.71 0.75
CA SER A 163 24.99 43.01 1.32
C SER A 163 25.21 43.38 2.79
N PRO A 164 25.55 42.40 3.65
CA PRO A 164 25.87 42.69 5.07
C PRO A 164 27.03 43.66 5.22
N ASP A 165 26.94 44.57 6.16
CA ASP A 165 28.05 45.49 6.49
C ASP A 165 29.18 44.75 7.20
N GLY A 166 30.39 44.70 6.61
CA GLY A 166 31.61 44.25 7.27
C GLY A 166 31.62 42.78 7.71
N GLY A 167 30.86 41.87 7.07
CA GLY A 167 30.77 40.46 7.44
C GLY A 167 29.82 40.16 8.59
N GLY A 168 28.89 41.07 8.88
CA GLY A 168 27.87 40.96 9.90
C GLY A 168 26.64 40.11 9.51
N ALA A 169 25.59 40.20 10.27
CA ALA A 169 24.30 39.54 10.05
C ALA A 169 23.59 40.09 8.79
N ALA A 170 22.73 39.26 8.18
CA ALA A 170 21.89 39.67 7.05
C ALA A 170 21.07 40.93 7.41
N ARG A 171 20.87 41.80 6.42
CA ARG A 171 20.00 42.98 6.58
C ARG A 171 18.57 42.56 6.82
N ARG A 172 17.81 43.35 7.57
CA ARG A 172 16.45 43.01 8.00
C ARG A 172 15.48 44.15 7.79
N LEU A 173 14.28 43.82 7.35
CA LEU A 173 13.11 44.72 7.39
C LEU A 173 12.18 44.20 8.52
N VAL A 174 11.87 45.07 9.45
CA VAL A 174 10.99 44.71 10.59
C VAL A 174 9.64 45.38 10.42
N LEU A 175 8.61 44.58 10.31
CA LEU A 175 7.23 44.99 10.09
C LEU A 175 6.41 44.69 11.36
N ARG A 176 5.48 45.58 11.70
CA ARG A 176 4.48 45.31 12.72
C ARG A 176 3.11 45.39 12.08
N VAL A 177 2.34 44.35 12.31
CA VAL A 177 0.91 44.29 11.96
C VAL A 177 0.07 44.30 13.22
N GLU A 178 -1.12 44.92 13.18
CA GLU A 178 -2.05 44.97 14.29
C GLU A 178 -3.40 44.40 13.83
N ALA A 179 -4.08 43.73 14.74
CA ALA A 179 -5.34 43.02 14.58
C ALA A 179 -5.24 41.69 13.81
N PRO A 180 -4.63 40.64 14.40
CA PRO A 180 -3.91 40.60 15.68
C PRO A 180 -2.48 41.13 15.59
N ALA A 181 -1.96 41.61 16.70
CA ALA A 181 -0.62 42.24 16.75
C ALA A 181 0.48 41.19 16.58
N ALA A 182 1.38 41.42 15.64
CA ALA A 182 2.57 40.61 15.42
C ALA A 182 3.73 41.46 14.87
N THR A 183 4.95 41.10 15.26
CA THR A 183 6.18 41.67 14.67
C THR A 183 6.78 40.60 13.72
N LEU A 184 7.01 40.97 12.48
CA LEU A 184 7.54 40.13 11.44
C LEU A 184 8.93 40.65 11.07
N THR A 185 9.91 39.78 11.00
CA THR A 185 11.27 40.12 10.58
C THR A 185 11.58 39.44 9.25
N VAL A 186 11.82 40.19 8.22
CA VAL A 186 12.26 39.73 6.90
C VAL A 186 13.77 39.88 6.81
N ALA A 187 14.49 38.79 6.69
CA ALA A 187 15.94 38.76 6.57
C ALA A 187 16.35 38.63 5.08
N PHE A 188 17.21 39.53 4.62
CA PHE A 188 17.72 39.48 3.26
C PHE A 188 19.08 38.78 3.25
N GLY A 189 19.08 37.46 3.12
CA GLY A 189 20.26 36.60 2.96
C GLY A 189 20.39 36.06 1.54
N ALA A 190 21.50 35.38 1.26
CA ALA A 190 21.74 34.77 -0.03
C ALA A 190 20.71 33.73 -0.45
N ASP A 191 19.99 33.15 0.52
CA ASP A 191 18.90 32.18 0.30
C ASP A 191 17.56 32.86 -0.07
N ALA A 192 17.41 34.15 0.29
CA ALA A 192 16.18 34.93 0.06
C ALA A 192 16.28 35.90 -1.15
N VAL A 193 17.46 36.34 -1.47
CA VAL A 193 17.72 37.32 -2.57
C VAL A 193 18.85 36.77 -3.44
N PRO A 194 18.64 36.57 -4.73
CA PRO A 194 19.62 35.95 -5.65
C PRO A 194 20.97 36.66 -5.73
N VAL A 195 20.96 38.00 -5.73
CA VAL A 195 22.17 38.81 -5.78
C VAL A 195 22.03 39.99 -4.81
N LEU A 196 22.54 39.84 -3.60
CA LEU A 196 22.42 40.87 -2.55
C LEU A 196 22.98 42.26 -2.93
N SER A 197 24.06 42.31 -3.66
CA SER A 197 24.67 43.58 -4.08
C SER A 197 23.91 44.34 -5.18
N ARG A 198 22.89 43.68 -5.77
CA ARG A 198 22.06 44.24 -6.87
C ARG A 198 20.63 43.73 -6.78
N ALA A 199 20.03 43.77 -5.60
CA ALA A 199 18.65 43.35 -5.40
C ALA A 199 17.67 44.29 -6.13
N THR A 200 16.75 43.69 -6.91
CA THR A 200 15.65 44.42 -7.58
C THR A 200 14.46 44.56 -6.62
N VAL A 201 13.50 45.42 -6.99
CA VAL A 201 12.24 45.56 -6.19
C VAL A 201 11.48 44.24 -6.16
N GLU A 202 11.50 43.47 -7.27
CA GLU A 202 10.88 42.19 -7.42
C GLU A 202 11.53 41.15 -6.50
N ASP A 203 12.87 41.12 -6.39
CA ASP A 203 13.60 40.23 -5.49
C ASP A 203 13.24 40.49 -4.03
N VAL A 204 13.16 41.79 -3.66
CA VAL A 204 12.77 42.21 -2.32
C VAL A 204 11.29 41.86 -2.03
N ALA A 205 10.41 42.10 -2.97
CA ALA A 205 9.00 41.76 -2.85
C ALA A 205 8.83 40.24 -2.68
N ALA A 206 9.57 39.44 -3.45
CA ALA A 206 9.57 37.98 -3.34
C ALA A 206 10.04 37.52 -1.95
N ALA A 207 11.15 38.08 -1.44
CA ALA A 207 11.67 37.76 -0.11
C ALA A 207 10.70 38.14 1.02
N VAL A 208 9.98 39.24 0.91
CA VAL A 208 8.92 39.61 1.87
C VAL A 208 7.75 38.65 1.79
N ASN A 209 7.31 38.32 0.59
CA ASN A 209 6.19 37.38 0.40
C ASN A 209 6.51 35.98 0.89
N ASP A 210 7.75 35.51 0.77
CA ASP A 210 8.19 34.20 1.27
C ASP A 210 8.19 34.17 2.82
N GLN A 211 8.73 35.20 3.47
CA GLN A 211 8.94 35.21 4.93
C GLN A 211 7.78 35.81 5.72
N ALA A 212 7.03 36.76 5.16
CA ALA A 212 5.94 37.46 5.83
C ALA A 212 4.59 37.37 5.10
N GLY A 213 4.52 36.62 4.02
CA GLY A 213 3.38 36.59 3.09
C GLY A 213 2.06 36.12 3.69
N THR A 214 2.06 35.49 4.87
CA THR A 214 0.83 35.15 5.62
C THR A 214 0.13 36.37 6.20
N ARG A 215 0.86 37.48 6.42
CA ARG A 215 0.34 38.68 7.09
C ARG A 215 0.53 39.96 6.28
N VAL A 216 1.52 40.01 5.40
CA VAL A 216 1.85 41.15 4.56
C VAL A 216 2.14 40.68 3.15
N ARG A 217 1.57 41.36 2.14
CA ARG A 217 1.90 41.19 0.73
C ARG A 217 2.80 42.31 0.26
N ALA A 218 3.84 41.96 -0.44
CA ALA A 218 4.73 42.94 -1.07
C ALA A 218 4.59 42.90 -2.60
N GLU A 219 4.58 44.05 -3.24
CA GLU A 219 4.50 44.21 -4.69
C GLU A 219 5.53 45.23 -5.17
N ALA A 220 6.09 44.98 -6.35
CA ALA A 220 6.86 45.98 -7.07
C ALA A 220 5.89 46.91 -7.81
N VAL A 221 5.87 48.17 -7.47
CA VAL A 221 5.04 49.22 -8.13
C VAL A 221 5.94 50.31 -8.65
N GLY A 222 6.15 50.32 -9.97
CA GLY A 222 7.19 51.14 -10.59
C GLY A 222 8.58 50.78 -10.06
N ASP A 223 9.38 51.74 -9.66
CA ASP A 223 10.69 51.52 -9.04
C ASP A 223 10.60 51.53 -7.48
N GLY A 224 9.44 51.29 -6.86
CA GLY A 224 9.23 51.30 -5.43
C GLY A 224 8.52 50.04 -4.88
N LEU A 225 8.67 49.79 -3.59
CA LEU A 225 8.06 48.64 -2.89
C LEU A 225 6.72 49.08 -2.28
N LEU A 226 5.63 48.38 -2.64
CA LEU A 226 4.33 48.48 -1.97
C LEU A 226 4.18 47.36 -0.96
N LEU A 227 3.90 47.68 0.29
CA LEU A 227 3.54 46.75 1.33
C LEU A 227 2.05 46.89 1.65
N VAL A 228 1.32 45.77 1.64
CA VAL A 228 -0.12 45.69 1.90
C VAL A 228 -0.37 44.70 3.03
N GLY A 229 -0.99 45.14 4.12
CA GLY A 229 -1.42 44.25 5.18
C GLY A 229 -2.55 43.35 4.68
N ARG A 230 -2.60 42.09 5.13
CA ARG A 230 -3.69 41.16 4.76
C ARG A 230 -4.97 41.39 5.58
N ASP A 231 -4.84 41.93 6.79
CA ASP A 231 -5.98 42.30 7.60
C ASP A 231 -6.60 43.59 7.07
N LYS A 232 -7.94 43.71 7.06
CA LYS A 232 -8.69 44.85 6.56
C LYS A 232 -9.50 45.52 7.68
N GLY A 233 -9.95 46.75 7.44
CA GLY A 233 -10.75 47.49 8.38
C GLY A 233 -9.96 48.49 9.25
N GLY A 234 -10.65 49.36 9.97
CA GLY A 234 -10.03 50.48 10.68
C GLY A 234 -9.12 50.10 11.84
N SER A 235 -9.24 48.86 12.38
CA SER A 235 -8.32 48.33 13.41
C SER A 235 -7.03 47.73 12.81
N ALA A 236 -7.02 47.41 11.53
CA ALA A 236 -5.83 46.86 10.86
C ALA A 236 -4.79 47.96 10.66
N LYS A 237 -3.55 47.73 11.07
CA LYS A 237 -2.45 48.65 10.94
C LYS A 237 -1.19 47.92 10.49
N LEU A 238 -0.47 48.51 9.54
CA LEU A 238 0.84 48.05 9.12
C LEU A 238 1.87 49.14 9.37
N SER A 239 2.97 48.80 9.99
CA SER A 239 4.06 49.71 10.31
C SER A 239 5.41 49.14 9.91
N VAL A 240 6.30 49.94 9.37
CA VAL A 240 7.72 49.63 9.23
C VAL A 240 8.43 50.22 10.44
N LEU A 241 9.08 49.35 11.21
CA LEU A 241 9.70 49.79 12.47
C LEU A 241 11.09 50.39 12.31
N THR A 242 11.50 51.21 13.28
CA THR A 242 12.78 51.88 13.36
C THR A 242 13.48 51.64 14.68
N GLY A 243 14.74 52.02 14.81
CA GLY A 243 15.50 51.95 16.06
C GLY A 243 16.00 50.56 16.44
N ALA A 244 15.99 50.22 17.75
CA ALA A 244 16.55 48.99 18.27
C ALA A 244 15.87 47.72 17.72
N ASP A 245 14.64 47.83 17.26
CA ASP A 245 13.85 46.71 16.69
C ASP A 245 13.96 46.58 15.16
N GLY A 246 14.54 47.59 14.46
CA GLY A 246 14.64 47.64 13.01
C GLY A 246 16.05 47.94 12.49
N ASP A 247 16.31 47.64 11.21
CA ASP A 247 17.52 48.08 10.47
C ASP A 247 17.19 49.37 9.70
N ASP A 248 17.52 50.51 10.27
CA ASP A 248 17.19 51.82 9.69
C ASP A 248 17.82 52.03 8.31
N ARG A 249 18.99 51.49 8.10
CA ARG A 249 19.65 51.58 6.79
C ARG A 249 18.91 50.74 5.71
N THR A 250 18.53 49.53 6.05
CA THR A 250 17.74 48.69 5.14
C THR A 250 16.39 49.35 4.84
N ARG A 251 15.72 49.89 5.86
CA ARG A 251 14.46 50.58 5.72
C ARG A 251 14.59 51.77 4.75
N ALA A 252 15.62 52.60 4.90
CA ALA A 252 15.88 53.77 4.02
C ALA A 252 16.21 53.34 2.58
N LEU A 253 17.00 52.26 2.41
CA LEU A 253 17.30 51.69 1.09
C LEU A 253 16.06 51.19 0.37
N LEU A 254 15.07 50.69 1.08
CA LEU A 254 13.81 50.19 0.53
C LEU A 254 12.75 51.28 0.33
N GLY A 255 13.11 52.56 0.54
CA GLY A 255 12.26 53.73 0.23
C GLY A 255 11.32 54.14 1.36
N PHE A 256 11.53 53.65 2.57
CA PHE A 256 10.73 54.11 3.74
C PHE A 256 11.50 55.19 4.53
N PRO A 257 10.98 56.45 4.59
CA PRO A 257 11.70 57.59 5.14
C PRO A 257 11.92 57.46 6.66
N ASP A 258 12.69 58.40 7.23
CA ASP A 258 13.02 58.43 8.64
C ASP A 258 11.81 58.46 9.58
N GLY A 259 11.89 57.66 10.66
CA GLY A 259 10.80 57.43 11.60
C GLY A 259 9.92 56.26 11.25
N THR A 260 9.10 55.79 12.20
CA THR A 260 8.15 54.72 12.01
C THR A 260 7.09 55.12 10.98
N THR A 261 7.10 54.48 9.82
CA THR A 261 6.11 54.70 8.76
C THR A 261 4.94 53.72 9.01
N SER A 262 3.72 54.20 9.05
CA SER A 262 2.55 53.37 9.30
C SER A 262 1.35 53.76 8.45
N ALA A 263 0.55 52.79 8.08
CA ALA A 263 -0.76 52.97 7.46
C ALA A 263 -1.82 52.20 8.23
N SER A 264 -3.05 52.69 8.23
CA SER A 264 -4.21 51.99 8.77
C SER A 264 -5.16 51.58 7.65
N GLY A 265 -5.81 50.48 7.81
CA GLY A 265 -6.96 50.11 6.99
C GLY A 265 -8.15 51.01 7.25
N THR A 266 -9.20 50.91 6.47
CA THR A 266 -10.44 51.65 6.65
C THR A 266 -11.66 50.74 6.62
N ASN A 267 -12.66 51.04 7.44
CA ASN A 267 -13.95 50.38 7.39
C ASN A 267 -14.80 51.00 6.26
N SER A 268 -15.54 50.19 5.54
CA SER A 268 -16.58 50.68 4.64
C SER A 268 -17.79 51.13 5.44
N ALA A 269 -18.47 52.16 4.98
CA ALA A 269 -19.71 52.65 5.59
C ALA A 269 -20.89 51.70 5.35
N ASN A 270 -20.80 50.84 4.29
CA ASN A 270 -21.86 49.88 3.98
C ASN A 270 -21.27 48.58 3.33
N PRO A 271 -20.66 47.71 4.14
CA PRO A 271 -19.90 46.57 3.62
C PRO A 271 -20.77 45.35 3.20
N SER A 272 -21.99 45.55 2.78
CA SER A 272 -22.88 44.47 2.40
C SER A 272 -22.99 44.32 0.87
N TYR A 273 -22.53 43.21 0.36
CA TYR A 273 -22.79 42.79 -1.02
C TYR A 273 -23.40 41.38 -1.01
N THR A 274 -24.42 41.17 -1.82
CA THR A 274 -25.10 39.87 -1.99
C THR A 274 -24.95 39.31 -3.40
N SER A 275 -24.14 40.00 -4.22
CA SER A 275 -23.88 39.57 -5.60
C SER A 275 -22.55 40.11 -6.10
N ALA A 276 -21.99 39.43 -7.10
CA ALA A 276 -20.85 39.89 -7.87
C ALA A 276 -21.11 39.77 -9.36
N ARG A 277 -20.61 40.76 -10.13
CA ARG A 277 -20.55 40.73 -11.59
C ARG A 277 -19.25 40.07 -12.03
N VAL A 278 -19.36 39.05 -12.89
CA VAL A 278 -18.22 38.25 -13.35
C VAL A 278 -18.22 38.16 -14.87
N ALA A 279 -17.04 37.92 -15.45
CA ALA A 279 -16.87 37.78 -16.88
C ALA A 279 -17.46 36.48 -17.45
N SER A 280 -17.49 35.43 -16.68
CA SER A 280 -18.01 34.12 -17.09
C SER A 280 -18.62 33.40 -15.91
N ALA A 281 -19.69 32.66 -16.15
CA ALA A 281 -20.29 31.75 -15.17
C ALA A 281 -20.08 30.26 -15.56
N ALA A 282 -19.24 29.98 -16.54
CA ALA A 282 -18.98 28.64 -17.01
C ALA A 282 -18.44 27.75 -15.89
N GLY A 283 -19.12 26.64 -15.63
CA GLY A 283 -18.75 25.67 -14.58
C GLY A 283 -19.31 25.94 -13.18
N PHE A 284 -19.74 27.16 -12.89
CA PHE A 284 -20.39 27.48 -11.62
C PHE A 284 -21.86 27.02 -11.61
N ARG A 285 -22.33 26.63 -10.44
CA ARG A 285 -23.72 26.16 -10.23
C ARG A 285 -24.32 26.80 -8.98
N ALA A 286 -25.63 26.93 -8.95
CA ALA A 286 -26.34 27.26 -7.73
C ALA A 286 -26.07 26.17 -6.67
N GLY A 287 -25.73 26.61 -5.47
CA GLY A 287 -25.31 25.72 -4.38
C GLY A 287 -23.79 25.60 -4.19
N ASP A 288 -22.98 26.00 -5.18
CA ASP A 288 -21.51 25.96 -5.05
C ASP A 288 -21.03 26.93 -3.98
N ARG A 289 -20.03 26.49 -3.19
CA ARG A 289 -19.23 27.35 -2.33
C ARG A 289 -18.10 27.92 -3.18
N VAL A 290 -17.95 29.24 -3.17
CA VAL A 290 -16.93 29.94 -3.93
C VAL A 290 -16.15 30.90 -3.05
N ARG A 291 -14.93 31.15 -3.42
CA ARG A 291 -14.01 32.09 -2.81
C ARG A 291 -13.91 33.35 -3.68
N LEU A 292 -14.16 34.49 -3.07
CA LEU A 292 -13.79 35.81 -3.57
C LEU A 292 -12.35 36.04 -3.11
N ASP A 293 -11.44 36.37 -4.00
CA ASP A 293 -10.03 36.49 -3.70
C ASP A 293 -9.36 37.56 -4.56
N ASP A 294 -8.56 38.44 -3.94
CA ASP A 294 -7.74 39.42 -4.61
C ASP A 294 -6.22 39.17 -4.37
N GLY A 295 -5.87 38.00 -3.81
CA GLY A 295 -4.54 37.64 -3.39
C GLY A 295 -4.10 38.28 -2.07
N ILE A 296 -4.92 39.15 -1.48
CA ILE A 296 -4.69 39.82 -0.18
C ILE A 296 -5.67 39.25 0.85
N SER A 297 -6.94 39.18 0.49
CA SER A 297 -8.02 38.72 1.34
C SER A 297 -8.96 37.81 0.58
N SER A 298 -9.66 36.97 1.34
CA SER A 298 -10.65 36.06 0.78
C SER A 298 -11.93 36.10 1.59
N ASP A 299 -13.07 36.04 0.90
CA ASP A 299 -14.39 35.80 1.48
C ASP A 299 -15.02 34.58 0.81
N TRP A 300 -15.79 33.80 1.58
CA TRP A 300 -16.45 32.59 1.10
C TRP A 300 -17.96 32.80 1.10
N VAL A 301 -18.59 32.47 -0.02
CA VAL A 301 -20.04 32.62 -0.19
C VAL A 301 -20.62 31.37 -0.88
N ARG A 302 -21.91 31.15 -0.72
CA ARG A 302 -22.61 30.09 -1.41
C ARG A 302 -23.50 30.66 -2.51
N ILE A 303 -23.26 30.28 -3.76
CA ILE A 303 -24.06 30.74 -4.90
C ILE A 303 -25.50 30.28 -4.72
N ARG A 304 -26.44 31.24 -4.75
CA ARG A 304 -27.88 31.02 -4.77
C ARG A 304 -28.40 30.91 -6.19
N ALA A 305 -28.04 31.89 -7.01
CA ALA A 305 -28.49 31.97 -8.40
C ALA A 305 -27.42 32.55 -9.31
N ILE A 306 -27.52 32.25 -10.58
CA ILE A 306 -26.65 32.74 -11.65
C ILE A 306 -27.52 33.33 -12.71
N GLU A 307 -27.37 34.63 -13.00
CA GLU A 307 -28.16 35.37 -13.95
C GLU A 307 -27.28 35.94 -15.05
N GLN A 308 -27.72 35.98 -16.28
CA GLN A 308 -27.00 36.62 -17.37
C GLN A 308 -27.18 38.14 -17.30
N ASP A 309 -26.13 38.90 -17.37
CA ASP A 309 -26.09 40.37 -17.35
C ASP A 309 -25.51 40.88 -18.65
N GLY A 310 -26.36 41.14 -19.62
CA GLY A 310 -25.98 41.51 -20.95
C GLY A 310 -25.40 40.36 -21.80
N PRO A 311 -24.76 40.68 -22.96
CA PRO A 311 -24.30 39.68 -23.91
C PRO A 311 -23.06 38.90 -23.44
N THR A 312 -22.27 39.44 -22.49
CA THR A 312 -20.97 38.89 -22.11
C THR A 312 -20.72 38.88 -20.59
N GLY A 313 -21.72 39.18 -19.76
CA GLY A 313 -21.57 39.23 -18.32
C GLY A 313 -22.53 38.32 -17.58
N TYR A 314 -22.21 38.02 -16.34
CA TYR A 314 -23.06 37.25 -15.42
C TYR A 314 -23.06 37.87 -14.04
N VAL A 315 -24.18 37.69 -13.32
CA VAL A 315 -24.30 38.05 -11.90
C VAL A 315 -24.44 36.76 -11.10
N LEU A 316 -23.52 36.55 -10.18
CA LEU A 316 -23.62 35.50 -9.17
C LEU A 316 -24.25 36.12 -7.93
N THR A 317 -25.33 35.56 -7.40
CA THR A 317 -26.00 36.01 -6.17
C THR A 317 -25.88 34.97 -5.09
N TRP A 318 -25.88 35.39 -3.80
CA TRP A 318 -25.80 34.53 -2.61
C TRP A 318 -26.71 35.00 -1.48
N ASP A 319 -27.07 34.08 -0.58
CA ASP A 319 -28.07 34.28 0.47
C ASP A 319 -27.53 34.91 1.75
N GLU A 320 -26.24 34.73 2.03
CA GLU A 320 -25.69 35.12 3.32
C GLU A 320 -24.97 36.46 3.19
N PRO A 321 -25.41 37.48 3.90
CA PRO A 321 -24.49 38.51 4.30
C PRO A 321 -23.52 37.88 5.31
N ALA A 322 -22.22 37.92 5.10
CA ALA A 322 -21.28 37.95 6.20
C ALA A 322 -21.74 39.05 7.16
N ALA A 323 -21.49 38.89 8.46
CA ALA A 323 -21.87 39.90 9.43
C ALA A 323 -21.48 41.28 8.93
N ALA A 324 -22.42 42.24 8.99
CA ALA A 324 -22.14 43.58 8.54
C ALA A 324 -20.91 44.11 9.32
N GLY A 325 -19.82 44.36 8.62
CA GLY A 325 -18.55 44.78 9.22
C GLY A 325 -17.33 43.93 8.84
N ASP A 326 -17.52 42.66 8.41
CA ASP A 326 -16.40 41.74 8.14
C ASP A 326 -16.10 41.57 6.65
N ARG A 327 -16.82 42.21 5.74
CA ARG A 327 -16.62 42.05 4.30
C ARG A 327 -15.48 42.88 3.76
N ASN A 328 -14.69 42.21 2.92
CA ASN A 328 -13.53 42.82 2.29
C ASN A 328 -13.90 43.58 1.02
N GLU A 329 -13.16 44.67 0.74
CA GLU A 329 -13.22 45.35 -0.58
C GLU A 329 -12.51 44.49 -1.62
N TYR A 330 -13.11 44.38 -2.82
CA TYR A 330 -12.50 43.73 -3.97
C TYR A 330 -12.52 44.70 -5.15
N ARG A 331 -11.36 44.92 -5.78
CA ARG A 331 -11.24 45.80 -6.92
C ARG A 331 -10.89 45.05 -8.18
N VAL A 332 -11.37 45.53 -9.30
CA VAL A 332 -11.06 44.96 -10.61
C VAL A 332 -9.55 45.18 -10.93
N GLU A 333 -8.98 46.28 -10.51
CA GLU A 333 -7.55 46.59 -10.67
C GLU A 333 -6.64 45.64 -9.86
N ASP A 334 -7.10 45.12 -8.74
CA ASP A 334 -6.40 44.11 -7.92
C ASP A 334 -6.59 42.69 -8.48
N ARG A 335 -7.17 42.54 -9.65
CA ARG A 335 -7.46 41.27 -10.35
C ARG A 335 -8.28 40.31 -9.50
N ALA A 336 -9.19 40.82 -8.71
CA ALA A 336 -10.07 40.02 -7.86
C ALA A 336 -10.86 39.01 -8.69
N THR A 337 -10.95 37.80 -8.19
CA THR A 337 -11.62 36.67 -8.84
C THR A 337 -12.66 36.03 -7.92
N VAL A 338 -13.62 35.35 -8.55
CA VAL A 338 -14.47 34.35 -7.93
C VAL A 338 -13.99 32.99 -8.39
N SER A 339 -13.69 32.10 -7.47
CA SER A 339 -13.20 30.75 -7.77
C SER A 339 -13.86 29.68 -6.92
N THR A 340 -13.96 28.48 -7.44
CA THR A 340 -14.36 27.30 -6.67
C THR A 340 -13.25 26.92 -5.66
N CYS A 341 -13.57 26.03 -4.69
CA CYS A 341 -12.73 25.79 -3.52
C CYS A 341 -12.03 24.43 -3.62
N GLU A 342 -11.37 24.17 -4.75
CA GLU A 342 -10.54 22.96 -4.90
C GLU A 342 -9.08 23.27 -4.58
N PHE A 343 -8.38 22.19 -4.24
CA PHE A 343 -6.95 22.22 -3.90
C PHE A 343 -6.21 21.01 -4.47
N ASP A 344 -4.90 21.17 -4.63
CA ASP A 344 -4.01 20.06 -4.92
C ASP A 344 -3.33 19.56 -3.66
N LEU A 345 -3.20 18.24 -3.56
CA LEU A 345 -2.43 17.57 -2.52
C LEU A 345 -1.25 16.84 -3.17
N VAL A 346 -0.04 17.29 -2.89
CA VAL A 346 1.20 16.73 -3.43
C VAL A 346 1.89 15.91 -2.35
N VAL A 347 2.05 14.62 -2.60
CA VAL A 347 2.77 13.69 -1.72
C VAL A 347 4.22 13.61 -2.16
N ARG A 348 5.14 13.85 -1.23
CA ARG A 348 6.58 13.77 -1.45
C ARG A 348 7.22 12.80 -0.47
N ARG A 349 8.32 12.24 -0.85
CA ARG A 349 9.13 11.36 0.01
C ARG A 349 10.58 11.84 0.00
N ARG A 350 11.27 11.65 1.13
CA ARG A 350 12.72 11.86 1.20
C ARG A 350 13.44 10.94 0.20
N ALA A 351 14.32 11.50 -0.61
CA ALA A 351 15.12 10.73 -1.54
C ALA A 351 16.09 9.81 -0.77
N ALA A 352 16.28 8.57 -1.27
CA ALA A 352 17.18 7.60 -0.64
C ALA A 352 18.67 7.99 -0.81
N ASP A 353 18.96 8.79 -1.82
CA ASP A 353 20.29 9.15 -2.31
C ASP A 353 20.70 10.61 -1.99
N GLY A 354 19.87 11.34 -1.18
CA GLY A 354 20.20 12.72 -0.83
C GLY A 354 19.17 13.40 0.08
N PRO A 355 19.42 14.66 0.47
CA PRO A 355 18.53 15.41 1.36
C PRO A 355 17.24 15.90 0.69
N GLY A 356 17.09 15.76 -0.63
CA GLY A 356 15.96 16.27 -1.39
C GLY A 356 14.64 15.51 -1.17
N LEU A 357 13.54 16.18 -1.50
CA LEU A 357 12.21 15.57 -1.55
C LEU A 357 11.86 15.22 -3.00
N ARG A 358 11.37 14.01 -3.20
CA ARG A 358 10.87 13.55 -4.51
C ARG A 358 9.35 13.44 -4.46
N THR A 359 8.66 14.03 -5.43
CA THR A 359 7.22 13.85 -5.60
C THR A 359 6.91 12.40 -5.96
N VAL A 360 5.98 11.81 -5.21
CA VAL A 360 5.52 10.43 -5.38
C VAL A 360 4.16 10.39 -6.04
N GLU A 361 3.26 11.28 -5.61
CA GLU A 361 1.89 11.38 -6.10
C GLU A 361 1.44 12.83 -6.11
N THR A 362 0.55 13.16 -7.04
CA THR A 362 -0.14 14.46 -7.11
C THR A 362 -1.63 14.18 -7.28
N TRP A 363 -2.43 14.75 -6.42
CA TRP A 363 -3.88 14.69 -6.44
C TRP A 363 -4.41 16.08 -6.74
N GLU A 364 -4.86 16.27 -7.95
CA GLU A 364 -5.28 17.58 -8.44
C GLU A 364 -6.78 17.79 -8.22
N LYS A 365 -7.15 19.04 -7.92
CA LYS A 365 -8.53 19.55 -7.85
C LYS A 365 -9.40 18.74 -6.87
N LEU A 366 -8.86 18.43 -5.72
CA LEU A 366 -9.63 17.81 -4.64
C LEU A 366 -10.56 18.84 -3.98
N THR A 367 -11.66 18.35 -3.44
CA THR A 367 -12.60 19.16 -2.64
C THR A 367 -12.95 18.45 -1.34
N LEU A 368 -13.43 19.21 -0.35
CA LEU A 368 -14.08 18.66 0.85
C LEU A 368 -15.62 18.66 0.75
N ASP A 369 -16.18 19.02 -0.39
CA ASP A 369 -17.62 18.84 -0.67
C ASP A 369 -17.92 17.36 -0.96
N ALA A 370 -18.52 16.66 0.01
CA ALA A 370 -18.85 15.24 -0.09
C ALA A 370 -19.86 14.91 -1.20
N SER A 371 -20.57 15.91 -1.75
CA SER A 371 -21.50 15.72 -2.87
C SER A 371 -20.81 15.66 -4.24
N ARG A 372 -19.52 15.99 -4.30
CA ARG A 372 -18.75 16.08 -5.53
C ARG A 372 -17.93 14.80 -5.80
N PRO A 373 -17.75 14.41 -7.07
CA PRO A 373 -16.98 13.21 -7.43
C PRO A 373 -15.47 13.32 -7.10
N ASN A 374 -14.94 14.55 -6.98
CA ASN A 374 -13.56 14.84 -6.60
C ASN A 374 -13.38 15.06 -5.08
N TYR A 375 -14.33 14.61 -4.26
CA TYR A 375 -14.20 14.60 -2.80
C TYR A 375 -12.96 13.84 -2.38
N ALA A 376 -12.10 14.49 -1.59
CA ALA A 376 -10.77 14.01 -1.24
C ALA A 376 -10.77 12.59 -0.64
N PRO A 377 -11.60 12.26 0.38
CA PRO A 377 -11.65 10.90 0.90
C PRO A 377 -12.09 9.86 -0.13
N THR A 378 -13.04 10.16 -1.00
CA THR A 378 -13.50 9.22 -2.02
C THR A 378 -12.44 8.95 -3.07
N ARG A 379 -11.72 9.97 -3.53
CA ARG A 379 -10.70 9.82 -4.57
C ARG A 379 -9.40 9.24 -4.06
N VAL A 380 -8.90 9.75 -2.93
CA VAL A 380 -7.60 9.33 -2.40
C VAL A 380 -7.69 7.94 -1.79
N ASN A 381 -8.82 7.59 -1.18
CA ASN A 381 -9.00 6.29 -0.52
C ASN A 381 -9.63 5.21 -1.42
N ASP A 382 -9.83 5.48 -2.71
CA ASP A 382 -10.44 4.49 -3.61
C ASP A 382 -9.68 3.15 -3.57
N PRO A 383 -10.37 2.00 -3.37
CA PRO A 383 -9.72 0.70 -3.22
C PRO A 383 -9.02 0.20 -4.49
N HIS A 384 -9.38 0.76 -5.66
CA HIS A 384 -8.82 0.33 -6.96
C HIS A 384 -7.81 1.33 -7.52
N ALA A 385 -8.13 2.62 -7.47
CA ALA A 385 -7.37 3.70 -8.09
C ALA A 385 -6.79 4.72 -7.10
N GLY A 386 -7.04 4.53 -5.80
CA GLY A 386 -6.59 5.44 -4.75
C GLY A 386 -5.08 5.40 -4.48
N SER A 387 -4.67 6.24 -3.55
CA SER A 387 -3.27 6.46 -3.20
C SER A 387 -2.53 5.18 -2.78
N ALA A 388 -1.30 5.06 -3.22
CA ALA A 388 -0.38 4.01 -2.79
C ALA A 388 0.48 4.41 -1.57
N SER A 389 0.34 5.64 -1.08
CA SER A 389 1.21 6.22 -0.05
C SER A 389 0.47 6.83 1.12
N ILE A 390 -0.74 7.35 0.91
CA ILE A 390 -1.51 8.04 1.93
C ILE A 390 -2.97 7.57 2.01
N VAL A 391 -3.58 7.87 3.12
CA VAL A 391 -5.02 7.84 3.37
C VAL A 391 -5.43 9.19 3.91
N VAL A 392 -6.62 9.65 3.57
CA VAL A 392 -7.12 10.94 4.06
C VAL A 392 -8.47 10.78 4.76
N THR A 393 -8.67 11.56 5.81
CA THR A 393 -9.93 11.59 6.56
C THR A 393 -10.39 13.04 6.68
N ASP A 394 -11.62 13.30 6.30
CA ASP A 394 -12.29 14.56 6.53
C ASP A 394 -12.93 14.52 7.93
N PRO A 395 -12.49 15.35 8.89
CA PRO A 395 -13.06 15.36 10.24
C PRO A 395 -14.48 15.90 10.29
N SER A 396 -14.94 16.60 9.23
CA SER A 396 -16.25 17.28 9.19
C SER A 396 -16.99 17.08 7.85
N PRO A 397 -17.26 15.85 7.42
CA PRO A 397 -17.68 15.53 6.04
C PRO A 397 -19.03 16.14 5.58
N ASN A 398 -19.82 16.71 6.50
CA ASN A 398 -21.14 17.29 6.20
C ASN A 398 -21.19 18.81 6.44
N ALA A 399 -20.06 19.44 6.72
CA ALA A 399 -19.99 20.85 7.12
C ALA A 399 -19.24 21.73 6.11
N PHE A 400 -19.16 21.33 4.84
CA PHE A 400 -18.39 22.04 3.82
C PHE A 400 -18.83 23.51 3.68
N THR A 401 -17.93 24.41 3.99
CA THR A 401 -18.11 25.88 3.91
C THR A 401 -17.30 26.50 2.77
N GLY A 402 -16.38 25.78 2.18
CA GLY A 402 -15.39 26.27 1.25
C GLY A 402 -14.17 26.89 1.90
N ARG A 403 -14.29 27.36 3.16
CA ARG A 403 -13.21 27.93 3.96
C ARG A 403 -12.40 26.85 4.69
N ASP A 404 -13.05 25.75 5.02
CA ASP A 404 -12.55 24.54 5.67
C ASP A 404 -11.57 23.70 4.84
N VAL A 405 -11.27 24.09 3.59
CA VAL A 405 -10.20 23.43 2.82
C VAL A 405 -8.84 23.70 3.45
N PRO A 406 -7.88 22.75 3.35
CA PRO A 406 -6.57 22.90 3.93
C PRO A 406 -5.88 24.17 3.45
N ALA A 407 -5.25 24.90 4.36
CA ALA A 407 -4.45 26.09 4.01
C ALA A 407 -3.25 25.68 3.14
N VAL A 408 -2.87 26.58 2.24
CA VAL A 408 -1.69 26.40 1.39
C VAL A 408 -0.45 26.15 2.26
N THR A 409 0.26 25.07 1.98
CA THR A 409 1.47 24.72 2.72
C THR A 409 2.55 24.17 1.77
N PRO A 410 3.80 24.64 1.84
CA PRO A 410 4.86 24.20 0.95
C PRO A 410 5.33 22.76 1.17
N GLY A 411 5.10 22.24 2.39
CA GLY A 411 5.40 20.86 2.71
C GLY A 411 5.41 20.61 4.21
N VAL A 412 4.59 19.67 4.65
CA VAL A 412 4.47 19.23 6.04
C VAL A 412 4.87 17.76 6.12
N ARG A 413 5.73 17.40 7.06
CA ARG A 413 6.14 16.04 7.32
C ARG A 413 5.06 15.31 8.11
N LEU A 414 4.71 14.07 7.70
CA LEU A 414 3.82 13.22 8.49
C LEU A 414 4.53 12.72 9.77
N GLY A 415 3.78 12.57 10.83
CA GLY A 415 4.16 11.83 12.03
C GLY A 415 5.18 12.51 12.95
N LEU A 416 6.15 13.24 12.43
CA LEU A 416 7.18 13.88 13.24
C LEU A 416 7.12 15.40 13.11
N PRO A 417 7.29 16.14 14.21
CA PRO A 417 7.34 17.60 14.17
C PRO A 417 8.54 18.04 13.32
N THR A 418 8.35 19.09 12.53
CA THR A 418 9.44 19.86 11.93
C THR A 418 9.63 21.14 12.76
N PRO A 419 10.82 21.74 12.80
CA PRO A 419 11.05 22.96 13.57
C PRO A 419 10.06 24.10 13.27
N ASP A 420 9.55 24.16 12.03
CA ASP A 420 8.69 25.24 11.53
C ASP A 420 7.21 24.85 11.39
N SER A 421 6.78 23.72 11.97
CA SER A 421 5.47 23.16 11.64
C SER A 421 4.30 23.58 12.53
N GLY A 422 4.44 24.60 13.37
CA GLY A 422 3.34 25.11 14.18
C GLY A 422 2.64 24.05 15.04
N ASP A 423 1.40 24.34 15.46
CA ASP A 423 0.60 23.51 16.38
C ASP A 423 -0.18 22.37 15.66
N LEU A 424 0.38 21.74 14.64
CA LEU A 424 -0.29 20.65 13.94
C LEU A 424 -0.35 19.38 14.80
N THR A 425 -1.52 18.77 14.88
CA THR A 425 -1.70 17.46 15.53
C THR A 425 -1.08 16.37 14.66
N ARG A 426 -0.23 15.51 15.27
CA ARG A 426 0.53 14.48 14.56
C ARG A 426 0.55 13.18 15.35
N THR A 427 0.54 12.07 14.60
CA THR A 427 0.82 10.74 15.14
C THR A 427 2.09 10.20 14.48
N GLY A 428 3.08 9.84 15.29
CA GLY A 428 4.33 9.24 14.79
C GLY A 428 4.09 7.83 14.24
N GLY A 429 4.64 7.55 13.06
CA GLY A 429 4.66 6.19 12.52
C GLY A 429 5.59 5.31 13.33
N ALA A 430 5.10 4.14 13.75
CA ALA A 430 5.84 3.16 14.54
C ALA A 430 5.70 1.75 13.96
N ASP A 431 6.80 0.99 13.95
CA ASP A 431 6.81 -0.40 13.46
C ASP A 431 6.21 -1.39 14.46
N GLY A 432 5.92 -0.94 15.69
CA GLY A 432 5.45 -1.78 16.79
C GLY A 432 6.55 -2.64 17.41
N ASP A 433 6.20 -3.32 18.48
CA ASP A 433 7.04 -4.30 19.16
C ASP A 433 7.22 -5.58 18.31
N ASP A 434 8.04 -6.51 18.75
CA ASP A 434 8.10 -7.83 18.12
C ASP A 434 6.76 -8.58 18.30
N PRO A 435 6.16 -9.07 17.20
CA PRO A 435 4.87 -9.72 17.26
C PRO A 435 4.89 -10.99 18.13
N THR A 436 3.83 -11.21 18.89
CA THR A 436 3.59 -12.41 19.67
C THR A 436 2.93 -13.53 18.83
N ALA A 437 2.81 -14.71 19.37
CA ALA A 437 2.06 -15.81 18.71
C ALA A 437 0.58 -15.45 18.45
N GLY A 438 0.02 -14.49 19.20
CA GLY A 438 -1.34 -13.98 19.02
C GLY A 438 -1.52 -13.27 17.69
N GLU A 439 -0.63 -12.32 17.37
CA GLU A 439 -0.67 -11.57 16.10
C GLU A 439 -0.40 -12.48 14.89
N TYR A 440 0.53 -13.43 15.01
CA TYR A 440 0.73 -14.43 13.95
C TYR A 440 -0.52 -15.28 13.72
N ARG A 441 -1.22 -15.71 14.78
CA ARG A 441 -2.48 -16.46 14.66
C ARG A 441 -3.58 -15.62 14.03
N ALA A 442 -3.70 -14.35 14.39
CA ALA A 442 -4.64 -13.42 13.76
C ALA A 442 -4.34 -13.20 12.26
N ALA A 443 -3.06 -13.18 11.89
CA ALA A 443 -2.66 -13.07 10.49
C ALA A 443 -3.01 -14.32 9.66
N LEU A 444 -2.94 -15.53 10.25
CA LEU A 444 -3.35 -16.77 9.60
C LEU A 444 -4.84 -16.74 9.21
N ALA A 445 -5.71 -16.25 10.07
CA ALA A 445 -7.15 -16.16 9.82
C ALA A 445 -7.51 -15.27 8.61
N ARG A 446 -6.63 -14.35 8.20
CA ARG A 446 -6.85 -13.51 7.02
C ARG A 446 -6.87 -14.28 5.69
N PHE A 447 -6.41 -15.52 5.69
CA PHE A 447 -6.48 -16.38 4.51
C PHE A 447 -7.78 -17.18 4.39
N ASP A 448 -8.74 -17.05 5.30
CA ASP A 448 -9.98 -17.84 5.29
C ASP A 448 -10.79 -17.67 3.99
N THR A 449 -10.72 -16.49 3.38
CA THR A 449 -11.36 -16.18 2.10
C THR A 449 -10.43 -16.31 0.90
N ALA A 450 -9.12 -16.53 1.11
CA ALA A 450 -8.14 -16.60 0.04
C ALA A 450 -7.94 -18.06 -0.41
N ALA A 451 -7.89 -18.27 -1.72
CA ALA A 451 -7.64 -19.60 -2.31
C ALA A 451 -6.14 -19.91 -2.28
N ILE A 452 -5.61 -20.29 -1.11
CA ILE A 452 -4.22 -20.74 -0.94
C ILE A 452 -4.16 -22.26 -0.79
N GLN A 453 -3.08 -22.87 -1.27
CA GLN A 453 -2.79 -24.30 -1.14
C GLN A 453 -1.52 -24.55 -0.34
N LEU A 454 -0.65 -23.58 -0.26
CA LEU A 454 0.60 -23.61 0.50
C LEU A 454 0.59 -22.46 1.51
N LEU A 455 1.14 -22.68 2.68
CA LEU A 455 1.24 -21.66 3.73
C LEU A 455 2.64 -21.67 4.32
N ALA A 456 3.24 -20.49 4.54
CA ALA A 456 4.48 -20.37 5.29
C ALA A 456 4.54 -19.11 6.14
N VAL A 457 5.40 -19.15 7.16
CA VAL A 457 5.77 -18.04 8.03
C VAL A 457 7.30 -17.90 7.97
N PRO A 458 7.85 -17.26 6.91
CA PRO A 458 9.29 -17.24 6.62
C PRO A 458 10.04 -16.20 7.46
N GLU A 459 9.90 -16.25 8.77
CA GLU A 459 10.47 -15.26 9.69
C GLU A 459 11.56 -15.84 10.58
N ALA A 460 12.57 -15.02 10.86
CA ALA A 460 13.57 -15.31 11.86
C ALA A 460 13.01 -15.03 13.26
N MET A 461 12.69 -16.07 13.99
CA MET A 461 12.10 -15.99 15.33
C MET A 461 12.97 -16.69 16.37
N ALA A 462 12.85 -16.25 17.62
CA ALA A 462 13.33 -17.00 18.76
C ALA A 462 12.56 -18.32 18.88
N ASP A 463 13.22 -19.36 19.37
CA ASP A 463 12.66 -20.71 19.50
C ASP A 463 11.34 -20.74 20.29
N ALA A 464 11.27 -19.98 21.38
CA ALA A 464 10.08 -19.86 22.22
C ALA A 464 8.85 -19.31 21.48
N LEU A 465 9.05 -18.46 20.47
CA LEU A 465 7.98 -17.93 19.62
C LEU A 465 7.70 -18.85 18.43
N MET A 466 8.72 -19.44 17.86
CA MET A 466 8.61 -20.26 16.65
C MET A 466 7.75 -21.51 16.86
N ARG A 467 7.87 -22.17 18.03
CA ARG A 467 7.06 -23.35 18.37
C ARG A 467 5.56 -23.08 18.36
N PRO A 468 5.01 -22.12 19.12
CA PRO A 468 3.57 -21.82 19.08
C PRO A 468 3.08 -21.31 17.74
N VAL A 469 3.91 -20.58 16.96
CA VAL A 469 3.57 -20.13 15.61
C VAL A 469 3.49 -21.30 14.63
N THR A 470 4.47 -22.21 14.66
CA THR A 470 4.46 -23.45 13.86
C THR A 470 3.24 -24.29 14.16
N GLN A 471 2.93 -24.50 15.46
CA GLN A 471 1.75 -25.26 15.87
C GLN A 471 0.44 -24.60 15.40
N ALA A 472 0.35 -23.26 15.50
CA ALA A 472 -0.82 -22.52 15.02
C ALA A 472 -1.02 -22.66 13.51
N ALA A 473 0.06 -22.60 12.73
CA ALA A 473 0.01 -22.78 11.29
C ALA A 473 -0.38 -24.20 10.87
N LEU A 474 0.12 -25.22 11.56
CA LEU A 474 -0.27 -26.62 11.35
C LEU A 474 -1.75 -26.86 11.68
N ASN A 475 -2.22 -26.34 12.81
CA ASN A 475 -3.63 -26.44 13.22
C ASN A 475 -4.54 -25.71 12.21
N TYR A 476 -4.11 -24.54 11.72
CA TYR A 476 -4.84 -23.80 10.70
C TYR A 476 -4.98 -24.61 9.39
N CYS A 477 -3.89 -25.21 8.90
CA CYS A 477 -3.93 -26.05 7.71
C CYS A 477 -4.75 -27.31 7.89
N GLU A 478 -4.73 -27.93 9.08
CA GLU A 478 -5.57 -29.08 9.40
C GLU A 478 -7.06 -28.74 9.40
N ALA A 479 -7.44 -27.65 10.08
CA ALA A 479 -8.83 -27.18 10.14
C ALA A 479 -9.35 -26.82 8.74
N ARG A 480 -8.53 -26.16 7.94
CA ARG A 480 -8.84 -25.78 6.56
C ARG A 480 -8.95 -27.00 5.63
N GLY A 481 -8.04 -27.97 5.75
CA GLY A 481 -8.05 -29.25 5.03
C GLY A 481 -7.70 -29.20 3.55
N ASP A 482 -7.39 -28.02 2.97
CA ASP A 482 -7.06 -27.79 1.57
C ASP A 482 -5.70 -27.11 1.36
N ALA A 483 -5.05 -26.69 2.44
CA ALA A 483 -3.71 -26.10 2.42
C ALA A 483 -2.70 -26.95 3.17
N MET A 484 -1.40 -26.72 2.91
CA MET A 484 -0.29 -27.40 3.57
C MET A 484 0.72 -26.36 4.06
N PHE A 485 1.13 -26.48 5.32
CA PHE A 485 2.17 -25.65 5.91
C PHE A 485 3.57 -26.11 5.47
N VAL A 486 4.39 -25.16 5.01
CA VAL A 486 5.80 -25.34 4.69
C VAL A 486 6.61 -24.48 5.64
N GLY A 487 7.20 -25.13 6.65
CA GLY A 487 7.93 -24.47 7.71
C GLY A 487 9.43 -24.71 7.64
N HIS A 488 10.14 -24.17 8.60
CA HIS A 488 11.58 -24.34 8.78
C HIS A 488 11.89 -24.53 10.28
N THR A 489 13.11 -24.98 10.59
CA THR A 489 13.59 -25.08 11.97
C THR A 489 14.22 -23.75 12.42
N PRO A 490 14.40 -23.51 13.72
CA PRO A 490 15.11 -22.34 14.21
C PRO A 490 16.53 -22.22 13.63
N LYS A 491 17.02 -20.97 13.48
CA LYS A 491 18.36 -20.68 12.97
C LYS A 491 19.45 -21.26 13.86
N GLY A 492 20.55 -21.71 13.24
CA GLY A 492 21.76 -22.14 13.95
C GLY A 492 21.65 -23.51 14.62
N ARG A 493 20.56 -24.27 14.40
CA ARG A 493 20.43 -25.62 14.92
C ARG A 493 21.40 -26.57 14.22
N ASP A 494 21.98 -27.51 15.00
CA ASP A 494 22.65 -28.69 14.50
C ASP A 494 21.65 -29.76 14.05
N PRO A 495 22.07 -30.86 13.42
CA PRO A 495 21.18 -31.93 12.97
C PRO A 495 20.28 -32.49 14.09
N ASP A 496 20.83 -32.68 15.29
CA ASP A 496 20.09 -33.20 16.44
C ASP A 496 19.03 -32.22 16.91
N GLY A 497 19.37 -30.95 17.08
CA GLY A 497 18.41 -29.93 17.47
C GLY A 497 17.32 -29.67 16.40
N ALA A 498 17.63 -29.82 15.11
CA ALA A 498 16.65 -29.76 14.04
C ALA A 498 15.70 -30.96 14.08
N ARG A 499 16.23 -32.17 14.34
CA ARG A 499 15.47 -33.40 14.53
C ARG A 499 14.51 -33.29 15.70
N GLU A 500 14.99 -32.85 16.87
CA GLU A 500 14.16 -32.64 18.06
C GLU A 500 13.04 -31.64 17.80
N PHE A 501 13.34 -30.53 17.15
CA PHE A 501 12.30 -29.55 16.77
C PHE A 501 11.21 -30.20 15.89
N GLY A 502 11.60 -31.05 14.94
CA GLY A 502 10.65 -31.75 14.07
C GLY A 502 9.79 -32.74 14.84
N GLN A 503 10.35 -33.46 15.83
CA GLN A 503 9.66 -34.45 16.64
C GLN A 503 8.47 -33.86 17.42
N ASP A 504 8.57 -32.61 17.87
CA ASP A 504 7.49 -31.94 18.63
C ASP A 504 6.18 -31.80 17.84
N PHE A 505 6.25 -31.80 16.51
CA PHE A 505 5.10 -31.57 15.63
C PHE A 505 4.62 -32.84 14.91
N ARG A 506 5.21 -34.00 15.20
CA ARG A 506 4.79 -35.28 14.60
C ARG A 506 3.48 -35.76 15.19
N ALA A 507 2.53 -36.08 14.31
CA ALA A 507 1.26 -36.69 14.71
C ALA A 507 0.68 -37.50 13.53
N ALA A 508 -0.33 -38.33 13.80
CA ALA A 508 -0.96 -39.16 12.75
C ALA A 508 -1.59 -38.30 11.64
N LYS A 509 -2.16 -37.15 11.97
CA LYS A 509 -2.82 -36.28 11.02
C LYS A 509 -2.20 -34.88 11.09
N VAL A 510 -1.30 -34.58 10.16
CA VAL A 510 -0.63 -33.28 10.06
C VAL A 510 -0.59 -32.81 8.60
N TYR A 511 -0.84 -31.54 8.38
CA TYR A 511 -0.81 -30.90 7.07
C TYR A 511 0.41 -29.97 6.96
N GLY A 512 1.61 -30.52 7.12
CA GLY A 512 2.82 -29.71 7.08
C GLY A 512 4.10 -30.49 6.84
N ALA A 513 5.14 -29.79 6.45
CA ALA A 513 6.51 -30.26 6.30
C ALA A 513 7.49 -29.20 6.81
N LEU A 514 8.62 -29.61 7.40
CA LEU A 514 9.68 -28.74 7.87
C LEU A 514 10.94 -28.94 7.04
N TYR A 515 11.73 -27.85 6.90
CA TYR A 515 12.98 -27.80 6.14
C TYR A 515 14.12 -27.26 6.96
N TRP A 516 15.31 -27.81 6.77
CA TRP A 516 16.56 -27.46 7.38
C TRP A 516 17.73 -27.85 6.43
N PRO A 517 18.86 -27.17 6.43
CA PRO A 517 19.23 -25.95 7.15
C PRO A 517 18.73 -24.67 6.47
N TRP A 518 19.06 -23.52 7.06
CA TRP A 518 18.90 -22.21 6.45
C TRP A 518 19.85 -22.05 5.26
N ILE A 519 19.55 -21.10 4.39
CA ILE A 519 20.32 -20.84 3.16
C ILE A 519 20.91 -19.44 3.17
N THR A 520 22.07 -19.29 2.51
CA THR A 520 22.70 -18.00 2.25
C THR A 520 22.30 -17.52 0.87
N VAL A 521 21.82 -16.27 0.78
CA VAL A 521 21.39 -15.61 -0.46
C VAL A 521 22.11 -14.28 -0.62
N PRO A 522 22.14 -13.67 -1.84
CA PRO A 522 22.61 -12.30 -2.03
C PRO A 522 21.79 -11.32 -1.18
N ASP A 523 22.45 -10.30 -0.63
CA ASP A 523 21.80 -9.24 0.14
C ASP A 523 21.83 -7.92 -0.64
N PRO A 524 20.73 -7.51 -1.28
CA PRO A 524 20.67 -6.29 -2.09
C PRO A 524 20.89 -4.98 -1.31
N ILE A 525 20.77 -5.02 0.02
CA ILE A 525 20.93 -3.86 0.91
C ILE A 525 22.17 -3.96 1.81
N GLY A 526 22.91 -5.06 1.70
CA GLY A 526 24.14 -5.27 2.50
C GLY A 526 25.29 -4.39 2.02
N ALA A 527 26.25 -4.13 2.91
CA ALA A 527 27.46 -3.41 2.59
C ALA A 527 28.56 -4.39 2.15
N GLY A 528 29.43 -3.97 1.22
CA GLY A 528 30.57 -4.74 0.72
C GLY A 528 30.45 -5.12 -0.76
N ALA A 529 31.47 -5.79 -1.29
CA ALA A 529 31.57 -6.13 -2.72
C ALA A 529 30.58 -7.23 -3.16
N ALA A 530 30.20 -8.15 -2.26
CA ALA A 530 29.22 -9.22 -2.52
C ALA A 530 28.50 -9.57 -1.21
N PRO A 531 27.60 -8.71 -0.74
CA PRO A 531 26.94 -8.93 0.54
C PRO A 531 25.98 -10.12 0.48
N THR A 532 25.95 -10.90 1.54
CA THR A 532 25.10 -12.09 1.66
C THR A 532 24.34 -12.09 2.97
N ARG A 533 23.21 -12.80 2.98
CA ARG A 533 22.36 -12.96 4.15
C ARG A 533 21.87 -14.40 4.31
N VAL A 534 21.84 -14.85 5.56
CA VAL A 534 21.25 -16.15 5.91
C VAL A 534 19.78 -15.97 6.17
N VAL A 535 18.95 -16.72 5.43
CA VAL A 535 17.49 -16.63 5.47
C VAL A 535 16.84 -18.01 5.59
N PRO A 536 15.56 -18.09 6.06
CA PRO A 536 14.83 -19.35 6.05
C PRO A 536 14.65 -19.89 4.62
N PRO A 537 14.76 -21.20 4.38
CA PRO A 537 14.66 -21.78 3.04
C PRO A 537 13.23 -21.77 2.48
N THR A 538 12.22 -21.54 3.32
CA THR A 538 10.80 -21.71 3.02
C THR A 538 10.32 -20.96 1.79
N GLY A 539 10.74 -19.72 1.57
CA GLY A 539 10.37 -18.95 0.37
C GLY A 539 10.84 -19.64 -0.91
N HIS A 540 12.09 -20.05 -0.94
CA HIS A 540 12.69 -20.77 -2.08
C HIS A 540 12.04 -22.14 -2.27
N VAL A 541 11.80 -22.88 -1.19
CA VAL A 541 11.13 -24.18 -1.21
C VAL A 541 9.72 -24.09 -1.79
N LEU A 542 8.93 -23.10 -1.38
CA LEU A 542 7.62 -22.82 -1.96
C LEU A 542 7.68 -22.55 -3.46
N GLY A 543 8.70 -21.81 -3.90
CA GLY A 543 8.94 -21.59 -5.34
C GLY A 543 9.28 -22.88 -6.07
N VAL A 544 10.08 -23.77 -5.47
CA VAL A 544 10.36 -25.12 -6.00
C VAL A 544 9.08 -25.94 -6.11
N TYR A 545 8.23 -25.93 -5.11
CA TYR A 545 6.92 -26.59 -5.16
C TYR A 545 6.11 -26.12 -6.37
N ALA A 546 6.02 -24.79 -6.53
CA ALA A 546 5.30 -24.21 -7.65
C ALA A 546 5.90 -24.59 -9.01
N ARG A 547 7.23 -24.64 -9.13
CA ARG A 547 7.90 -25.04 -10.36
C ARG A 547 7.67 -26.50 -10.70
N ILE A 548 7.86 -27.41 -9.74
CA ILE A 548 7.67 -28.86 -9.94
C ILE A 548 6.20 -29.15 -10.29
N ASP A 549 5.27 -28.52 -9.60
CA ASP A 549 3.84 -28.64 -9.90
C ASP A 549 3.51 -28.22 -11.35
N GLN A 550 4.04 -27.09 -11.81
CA GLN A 550 3.81 -26.60 -13.18
C GLN A 550 4.42 -27.50 -14.26
N THR A 551 5.53 -28.17 -13.97
CA THR A 551 6.28 -28.97 -14.96
C THR A 551 5.93 -30.45 -14.95
N ARG A 552 5.60 -31.01 -13.77
CA ARG A 552 5.43 -32.45 -13.54
C ARG A 552 4.10 -32.79 -12.85
N GLY A 553 3.38 -31.81 -12.34
CA GLY A 553 2.14 -32.00 -11.59
C GLY A 553 2.34 -32.09 -10.06
N VAL A 554 1.27 -31.77 -9.35
CA VAL A 554 1.24 -31.66 -7.88
C VAL A 554 1.59 -32.96 -7.13
N TRP A 555 1.45 -34.10 -7.79
CA TRP A 555 1.76 -35.43 -7.24
C TRP A 555 3.25 -35.76 -7.26
N LYS A 556 4.05 -35.08 -8.06
CA LYS A 556 5.51 -35.26 -8.07
C LYS A 556 6.10 -34.68 -6.77
N ALA A 557 6.91 -35.48 -6.12
CA ALA A 557 7.65 -35.02 -4.94
C ALA A 557 8.52 -33.81 -5.29
N PRO A 558 8.40 -32.67 -4.55
CA PRO A 558 9.23 -31.47 -4.79
C PRO A 558 10.63 -31.64 -4.18
N ALA A 559 11.33 -32.69 -4.58
CA ALA A 559 12.65 -33.06 -4.08
C ALA A 559 13.48 -33.76 -5.16
N GLY A 560 14.78 -33.89 -4.89
CA GLY A 560 15.79 -34.47 -5.77
C GLY A 560 16.42 -33.45 -6.71
N ASP A 561 17.18 -33.90 -7.71
CA ASP A 561 18.00 -33.05 -8.58
C ASP A 561 17.23 -31.98 -9.37
N GLU A 562 15.94 -32.20 -9.62
CA GLU A 562 15.06 -31.20 -10.24
C GLU A 562 14.68 -30.07 -9.27
N ALA A 563 14.83 -30.29 -7.96
CA ALA A 563 14.40 -29.37 -6.90
C ALA A 563 15.50 -28.38 -6.47
N VAL A 564 16.24 -27.83 -7.44
CA VAL A 564 17.31 -26.84 -7.20
C VAL A 564 16.73 -25.53 -6.64
N LEU A 565 17.34 -25.00 -5.58
CA LEU A 565 17.05 -23.68 -5.03
C LEU A 565 17.85 -22.61 -5.80
N ARG A 566 17.20 -21.96 -6.75
CA ARG A 566 17.80 -20.87 -7.52
C ARG A 566 18.01 -19.66 -6.62
N GLY A 567 19.17 -19.01 -6.73
CA GLY A 567 19.52 -17.85 -5.91
C GLY A 567 20.15 -18.18 -4.54
N ALA A 568 20.13 -19.44 -4.11
CA ALA A 568 20.88 -19.90 -2.95
C ALA A 568 22.36 -20.04 -3.30
N LEU A 569 23.24 -19.43 -2.49
CA LEU A 569 24.70 -19.44 -2.67
C LEU A 569 25.38 -20.52 -1.83
N ALA A 570 24.86 -20.76 -0.64
CA ALA A 570 25.36 -21.77 0.29
C ALA A 570 24.23 -22.24 1.22
N VAL A 571 24.46 -23.36 1.90
CA VAL A 571 23.67 -23.79 3.04
C VAL A 571 24.36 -23.34 4.33
N GLU A 572 23.61 -23.07 5.39
CA GLU A 572 24.15 -22.68 6.70
C GLU A 572 25.02 -23.78 7.30
N ARG A 573 24.68 -25.04 7.03
CA ARG A 573 25.43 -26.24 7.43
C ARG A 573 25.37 -27.30 6.35
N ASP A 574 26.50 -27.98 6.13
CA ASP A 574 26.54 -29.16 5.28
C ASP A 574 25.83 -30.34 5.94
N VAL A 575 25.10 -31.10 5.14
CA VAL A 575 24.31 -32.26 5.60
C VAL A 575 24.91 -33.53 5.01
N THR A 576 25.40 -34.42 5.90
CA THR A 576 25.89 -35.72 5.50
C THR A 576 24.73 -36.69 5.20
N ASP A 577 25.01 -37.82 4.52
CA ASP A 577 23.98 -38.84 4.26
C ASP A 577 23.42 -39.47 5.55
N THR A 578 24.26 -39.57 6.59
CA THR A 578 23.83 -40.06 7.90
C THR A 578 22.90 -39.03 8.56
N ASP A 579 23.28 -37.75 8.59
CA ASP A 579 22.44 -36.67 9.14
C ASP A 579 21.11 -36.61 8.40
N ASN A 580 21.12 -36.69 7.07
CA ASN A 580 19.93 -36.71 6.24
C ASN A 580 18.99 -37.86 6.62
N THR A 581 19.55 -39.04 6.81
CA THR A 581 18.79 -40.24 7.21
C THR A 581 18.12 -40.04 8.58
N GLU A 582 18.86 -39.55 9.57
CA GLU A 582 18.35 -39.31 10.93
C GLU A 582 17.29 -38.21 10.97
N LEU A 583 17.53 -37.08 10.29
CA LEU A 583 16.58 -35.98 10.17
C LEU A 583 15.25 -36.44 9.59
N VAL A 584 15.31 -37.20 8.48
CA VAL A 584 14.13 -37.59 7.73
C VAL A 584 13.36 -38.70 8.42
N LYS A 585 14.03 -39.78 8.86
CA LYS A 585 13.38 -40.93 9.48
C LYS A 585 12.91 -40.65 10.90
N ASN A 586 13.74 -39.99 11.69
CA ASN A 586 13.48 -39.80 13.12
C ASN A 586 12.89 -38.42 13.45
N GLY A 587 13.16 -37.37 12.67
CA GLY A 587 12.65 -36.01 12.86
C GLY A 587 11.50 -35.61 11.93
N SER A 588 11.33 -36.28 10.80
CA SER A 588 10.46 -35.84 9.69
C SER A 588 10.80 -34.43 9.20
N VAL A 589 12.07 -34.05 9.28
CA VAL A 589 12.62 -32.77 8.78
C VAL A 589 13.31 -33.03 7.43
N ASN A 590 12.95 -32.27 6.44
CA ASN A 590 13.50 -32.41 5.09
C ASN A 590 14.78 -31.62 4.97
N SER A 591 15.79 -32.19 4.33
CA SER A 591 17.07 -31.55 4.15
C SER A 591 17.15 -30.72 2.88
N VAL A 592 17.82 -29.56 3.02
CA VAL A 592 18.30 -28.74 1.90
C VAL A 592 19.83 -28.89 1.91
N ARG A 593 20.39 -29.43 0.85
CA ARG A 593 21.84 -29.68 0.80
C ARG A 593 22.50 -29.41 -0.55
N ALA A 594 23.80 -29.19 -0.51
CA ALA A 594 24.60 -29.08 -1.72
C ALA A 594 24.90 -30.48 -2.27
N VAL A 595 24.43 -30.76 -3.48
CA VAL A 595 24.66 -32.02 -4.19
C VAL A 595 25.63 -31.77 -5.34
N ARG A 596 26.67 -32.59 -5.43
CA ARG A 596 27.69 -32.45 -6.47
C ARG A 596 27.06 -32.64 -7.85
N GLY A 597 27.17 -31.63 -8.70
CA GLY A 597 26.62 -31.63 -10.05
C GLY A 597 25.18 -31.10 -10.19
N ALA A 598 24.40 -31.07 -9.12
CA ALA A 598 23.03 -30.52 -9.11
C ALA A 598 22.93 -29.12 -8.46
N GLY A 599 23.84 -28.78 -7.54
CA GLY A 599 23.78 -27.54 -6.78
C GLY A 599 23.10 -27.70 -5.43
N ILE A 600 22.49 -26.62 -4.90
CA ILE A 600 21.73 -26.69 -3.66
C ILE A 600 20.31 -27.14 -3.99
N VAL A 601 19.88 -28.27 -3.45
CA VAL A 601 18.59 -28.89 -3.73
C VAL A 601 17.79 -29.16 -2.47
N VAL A 602 16.49 -29.23 -2.62
CA VAL A 602 15.61 -29.93 -1.67
C VAL A 602 15.80 -31.42 -1.88
N ASP A 603 16.41 -32.12 -0.93
CA ASP A 603 16.78 -33.52 -1.13
C ASP A 603 15.65 -34.49 -0.81
N THR A 604 14.81 -34.16 0.17
CA THR A 604 13.73 -35.03 0.67
C THR A 604 12.40 -34.29 0.77
N SER A 605 11.28 -35.04 0.82
CA SER A 605 9.93 -34.47 0.83
C SER A 605 8.95 -35.25 1.70
N ARG A 606 9.26 -35.38 2.97
CA ARG A 606 8.35 -35.96 3.96
C ARG A 606 7.49 -34.94 4.66
N THR A 607 6.28 -35.34 5.00
CA THR A 607 5.41 -34.62 5.92
C THR A 607 5.76 -34.93 7.35
N LEU A 608 5.21 -34.17 8.29
CA LEU A 608 5.30 -34.45 9.74
C LEU A 608 4.37 -35.61 10.20
N SER A 609 3.64 -36.25 9.26
CA SER A 609 2.74 -37.33 9.58
C SER A 609 3.48 -38.62 9.99
N THR A 610 3.02 -39.26 11.06
CA THR A 610 3.46 -40.61 11.46
C THR A 610 2.69 -41.72 10.75
N ASP A 611 1.57 -41.39 10.10
CA ASP A 611 0.79 -42.35 9.29
C ASP A 611 1.47 -42.53 7.94
N THR A 612 1.86 -43.76 7.63
CA THR A 612 2.56 -44.12 6.38
C THR A 612 1.78 -43.79 5.10
N ARG A 613 0.46 -43.64 5.17
CA ARG A 613 -0.39 -43.21 4.05
C ARG A 613 -0.15 -41.78 3.68
N TRP A 614 0.24 -40.94 4.62
CA TRP A 614 0.42 -39.50 4.48
C TRP A 614 1.87 -39.04 4.59
N LEU A 615 2.81 -39.97 4.48
CA LEU A 615 4.23 -39.74 4.72
C LEU A 615 4.85 -38.73 3.74
N PHE A 616 4.38 -38.69 2.50
CA PHE A 616 4.98 -37.91 1.44
C PHE A 616 4.20 -36.63 1.10
N VAL A 617 4.93 -35.55 0.86
CA VAL A 617 4.38 -34.23 0.49
C VAL A 617 3.51 -34.33 -0.77
N GLY A 618 4.00 -34.96 -1.85
CA GLY A 618 3.26 -35.11 -3.10
C GLY A 618 1.91 -35.79 -2.92
N VAL A 619 1.83 -36.81 -2.04
CA VAL A 619 0.57 -37.49 -1.70
C VAL A 619 -0.40 -36.53 -1.02
N ARG A 620 0.06 -35.75 -0.03
CA ARG A 620 -0.76 -34.78 0.68
C ARG A 620 -1.28 -33.71 -0.27
N LEU A 621 -0.43 -33.17 -1.11
CA LEU A 621 -0.79 -32.14 -2.08
C LEU A 621 -1.79 -32.64 -3.11
N LEU A 622 -1.63 -33.89 -3.62
CA LEU A 622 -2.59 -34.50 -4.53
C LEU A 622 -3.97 -34.61 -3.90
N PHE A 623 -4.07 -35.10 -2.66
CA PHE A 623 -5.35 -35.16 -1.95
C PHE A 623 -5.97 -33.78 -1.71
N ASN A 624 -5.16 -32.78 -1.39
CA ASN A 624 -5.65 -31.40 -1.23
C ASN A 624 -6.18 -30.86 -2.57
N HIS A 625 -5.47 -31.10 -3.67
CA HIS A 625 -5.88 -30.72 -5.02
C HIS A 625 -7.21 -31.37 -5.42
N VAL A 626 -7.35 -32.68 -5.23
CA VAL A 626 -8.60 -33.41 -5.55
C VAL A 626 -9.76 -32.86 -4.71
N LYS A 627 -9.56 -32.68 -3.40
CA LYS A 627 -10.60 -32.11 -2.51
C LYS A 627 -11.06 -30.72 -2.93
N SER A 628 -10.11 -29.84 -3.24
CA SER A 628 -10.42 -28.45 -3.68
C SER A 628 -11.13 -28.46 -5.03
N SER A 629 -10.63 -29.26 -5.99
CA SER A 629 -11.24 -29.36 -7.33
C SER A 629 -12.67 -29.92 -7.28
N LEU A 630 -12.91 -30.93 -6.45
CA LEU A 630 -14.26 -31.47 -6.25
C LEU A 630 -15.19 -30.46 -5.55
N ARG A 631 -14.69 -29.75 -4.53
CA ARG A 631 -15.46 -28.71 -3.83
C ARG A 631 -15.91 -27.60 -4.77
N GLU A 632 -15.03 -27.11 -5.63
CA GLU A 632 -15.33 -26.06 -6.60
C GLU A 632 -16.16 -26.58 -7.77
N GLY A 633 -15.79 -27.71 -8.34
CA GLY A 633 -16.40 -28.28 -9.53
C GLY A 633 -17.79 -28.85 -9.31
N LEU A 634 -18.14 -29.18 -8.07
CA LEU A 634 -19.46 -29.70 -7.70
C LEU A 634 -20.41 -28.65 -7.07
N ARG A 635 -20.06 -27.35 -7.11
CA ARG A 635 -20.93 -26.29 -6.54
C ARG A 635 -22.31 -26.24 -7.19
N TRP A 636 -22.40 -26.61 -8.45
CA TRP A 636 -23.66 -26.65 -9.20
C TRP A 636 -24.65 -27.71 -8.68
N VAL A 637 -24.16 -28.74 -7.99
CA VAL A 637 -24.96 -29.82 -7.40
C VAL A 637 -25.85 -29.31 -6.25
N LYS A 638 -25.45 -28.20 -5.63
CA LYS A 638 -26.18 -27.61 -4.51
C LYS A 638 -27.56 -27.14 -4.98
N GLN A 639 -28.62 -27.62 -4.33
CA GLN A 639 -30.04 -27.37 -4.61
C GLN A 639 -30.60 -28.08 -5.86
N GLU A 640 -29.81 -28.95 -6.50
CA GLU A 640 -30.35 -29.84 -7.53
C GLU A 640 -31.23 -30.93 -6.89
N PRO A 641 -32.30 -31.43 -7.59
CA PRO A 641 -33.10 -32.54 -7.11
C PRO A 641 -32.26 -33.79 -6.85
N ASN A 642 -32.25 -34.28 -5.60
CA ASN A 642 -31.43 -35.44 -5.17
C ASN A 642 -32.06 -36.76 -5.65
N ARG A 643 -31.67 -37.21 -6.86
CA ARG A 643 -32.20 -38.40 -7.57
C ARG A 643 -31.08 -39.12 -8.31
N ASP A 644 -31.34 -40.34 -8.74
CA ASP A 644 -30.42 -41.17 -9.52
C ASP A 644 -29.88 -40.45 -10.77
N THR A 645 -30.69 -39.60 -11.43
CA THR A 645 -30.25 -38.81 -12.58
C THR A 645 -29.13 -37.82 -12.21
N LEU A 646 -29.23 -37.19 -11.03
CA LEU A 646 -28.17 -36.34 -10.50
C LEU A 646 -26.94 -37.15 -10.13
N TRP A 647 -27.11 -38.28 -9.45
CA TRP A 647 -26.03 -39.15 -9.04
C TRP A 647 -25.21 -39.65 -10.23
N ASN A 648 -25.90 -40.08 -11.30
CA ASN A 648 -25.26 -40.48 -12.55
C ASN A 648 -24.51 -39.33 -13.24
N LYS A 649 -25.10 -38.13 -13.30
CA LYS A 649 -24.42 -36.94 -13.83
C LYS A 649 -23.13 -36.61 -13.04
N VAL A 650 -23.19 -36.63 -11.72
CA VAL A 650 -22.04 -36.39 -10.85
C VAL A 650 -20.98 -37.45 -11.08
N LYS A 651 -21.35 -38.72 -10.99
CA LYS A 651 -20.42 -39.85 -11.11
C LYS A 651 -19.77 -39.91 -12.48
N TYR A 652 -20.54 -40.00 -13.55
CA TYR A 652 -20.03 -40.33 -14.89
C TYR A 652 -19.65 -39.09 -15.71
N ASN A 653 -20.31 -37.94 -15.51
CA ASN A 653 -20.06 -36.77 -16.35
C ASN A 653 -19.12 -35.76 -15.69
N SER A 654 -18.99 -35.75 -14.36
CA SER A 654 -18.15 -34.79 -13.67
C SER A 654 -16.94 -35.43 -12.98
N VAL A 655 -17.13 -36.33 -12.00
CA VAL A 655 -16.05 -36.85 -11.14
C VAL A 655 -15.16 -37.86 -11.85
N THR A 656 -15.73 -38.88 -12.51
CA THR A 656 -14.93 -39.90 -13.19
C THR A 656 -14.05 -39.32 -14.32
N PRO A 657 -14.53 -38.41 -15.18
CA PRO A 657 -13.67 -37.78 -16.20
C PRO A 657 -12.53 -36.95 -15.60
N PHE A 658 -12.76 -36.30 -14.45
CA PHE A 658 -11.71 -35.55 -13.74
C PHE A 658 -10.62 -36.50 -13.20
N LEU A 659 -10.99 -37.61 -12.54
CA LEU A 659 -10.03 -38.60 -12.04
C LEU A 659 -9.31 -39.33 -13.18
N MET A 660 -10.01 -39.62 -14.30
CA MET A 660 -9.41 -40.22 -15.48
C MET A 660 -8.30 -39.34 -16.06
N ARG A 661 -8.48 -38.01 -16.10
CA ARG A 661 -7.43 -37.08 -16.53
C ARG A 661 -6.21 -37.11 -15.60
N LEU A 662 -6.43 -37.21 -14.28
CA LEU A 662 -5.34 -37.35 -13.32
C LEU A 662 -4.61 -38.68 -13.48
N HIS A 663 -5.35 -39.76 -13.76
CA HIS A 663 -4.75 -41.08 -14.07
C HIS A 663 -3.89 -41.05 -15.32
N GLN A 664 -4.40 -40.47 -16.40
CA GLN A 664 -3.65 -40.28 -17.68
C GLN A 664 -2.39 -39.43 -17.47
N ALA A 665 -2.44 -38.44 -16.54
CA ALA A 665 -1.30 -37.65 -16.15
C ALA A 665 -0.35 -38.34 -15.15
N GLN A 666 -0.58 -39.64 -14.85
CA GLN A 666 0.24 -40.43 -13.91
C GLN A 666 0.24 -39.96 -12.46
N ALA A 667 -0.84 -39.33 -12.03
CA ALA A 667 -1.01 -38.88 -10.63
C ALA A 667 -1.27 -40.09 -9.68
N PHE A 668 -1.78 -41.17 -10.21
CA PHE A 668 -2.12 -42.38 -9.43
C PHE A 668 -1.07 -43.47 -9.67
N GLY A 669 -1.14 -44.51 -8.83
CA GLY A 669 -0.27 -45.68 -8.97
C GLY A 669 -0.46 -46.42 -10.32
N THR A 670 0.40 -47.40 -10.58
CA THR A 670 0.34 -48.24 -11.77
C THR A 670 -0.86 -49.18 -11.68
N GLY A 671 -1.62 -49.28 -12.75
CA GLY A 671 -2.78 -50.17 -12.84
C GLY A 671 -3.84 -49.64 -13.79
N ARG A 672 -4.89 -50.43 -14.03
CA ARG A 672 -6.05 -49.98 -14.79
C ARG A 672 -6.83 -48.93 -14.00
N PRO A 673 -7.60 -48.06 -14.65
CA PRO A 673 -8.39 -47.04 -13.93
C PRO A 673 -9.26 -47.63 -12.82
N GLU A 674 -9.92 -48.76 -13.05
CA GLU A 674 -10.76 -49.46 -12.09
C GLU A 674 -10.02 -49.99 -10.85
N ASP A 675 -8.71 -50.25 -10.97
CA ASP A 675 -7.86 -50.73 -9.88
C ASP A 675 -7.30 -49.61 -9.01
N VAL A 676 -7.17 -48.39 -9.60
CA VAL A 676 -6.48 -47.27 -8.95
C VAL A 676 -7.39 -46.18 -8.44
N PHE A 677 -8.62 -46.05 -8.92
CA PHE A 677 -9.61 -45.16 -8.32
C PHE A 677 -11.04 -45.69 -8.43
N THR A 678 -11.88 -45.32 -7.48
CA THR A 678 -13.31 -45.64 -7.45
C THR A 678 -14.13 -44.40 -7.13
N VAL A 679 -15.32 -44.32 -7.73
CA VAL A 679 -16.33 -43.29 -7.46
C VAL A 679 -17.64 -43.97 -7.14
N VAL A 680 -18.11 -43.75 -5.91
CA VAL A 680 -19.40 -44.27 -5.46
C VAL A 680 -20.35 -43.10 -5.24
N CYS A 681 -21.40 -43.05 -6.04
CA CYS A 681 -22.50 -42.09 -5.94
C CYS A 681 -23.74 -42.78 -6.52
N GLY A 682 -24.50 -43.43 -5.67
CA GLY A 682 -25.63 -44.25 -6.06
C GLY A 682 -26.47 -44.65 -4.83
N PRO A 683 -27.49 -45.53 -5.01
CA PRO A 683 -28.33 -45.96 -3.89
C PRO A 683 -27.54 -46.70 -2.79
N GLU A 684 -26.36 -47.25 -3.15
CA GLU A 684 -25.49 -47.97 -2.20
C GLU A 684 -24.92 -47.08 -1.09
N ASN A 685 -24.75 -45.77 -1.34
CA ASN A 685 -24.23 -44.81 -0.35
C ASN A 685 -25.16 -43.60 -0.12
N ASN A 686 -26.35 -43.59 -0.75
CA ASN A 686 -27.40 -42.58 -0.56
C ASN A 686 -28.73 -43.28 -0.27
N PRO A 687 -28.93 -43.85 0.93
CA PRO A 687 -30.17 -44.50 1.29
C PRO A 687 -31.34 -43.48 1.38
N PRO A 688 -32.61 -43.95 1.22
CA PRO A 688 -33.78 -43.06 1.13
C PRO A 688 -33.95 -42.11 2.32
N ASP A 689 -33.57 -42.51 3.51
CA ASP A 689 -33.59 -41.68 4.72
C ASP A 689 -32.62 -40.48 4.65
N GLU A 690 -31.42 -40.68 4.18
CA GLU A 690 -30.43 -39.62 3.95
C GLU A 690 -30.86 -38.69 2.82
N VAL A 691 -31.42 -39.24 1.75
CA VAL A 691 -31.97 -38.45 0.64
C VAL A 691 -33.15 -37.59 1.10
N ALA A 692 -34.01 -38.11 1.99
CA ALA A 692 -35.13 -37.36 2.56
C ALA A 692 -34.67 -36.20 3.46
N LEU A 693 -33.50 -36.31 4.08
CA LEU A 693 -32.83 -35.22 4.83
C LEU A 693 -32.10 -34.20 3.93
N GLY A 694 -32.09 -34.43 2.61
CA GLY A 694 -31.38 -33.56 1.65
C GLY A 694 -29.89 -33.87 1.55
N ASN A 695 -29.39 -34.94 2.10
CA ASN A 695 -28.00 -35.34 2.06
C ASN A 695 -27.65 -36.05 0.74
N LEU A 696 -26.54 -35.68 0.14
CA LEU A 696 -25.93 -36.39 -0.99
C LEU A 696 -24.50 -36.76 -0.63
N ARG A 697 -24.19 -38.04 -0.66
CA ARG A 697 -22.88 -38.58 -0.38
C ARG A 697 -22.20 -39.04 -1.66
N ILE A 698 -20.98 -38.54 -1.90
CA ILE A 698 -20.11 -38.88 -3.02
C ILE A 698 -18.80 -39.39 -2.43
N GLU A 699 -18.48 -40.65 -2.65
CA GLU A 699 -17.25 -41.26 -2.16
C GLU A 699 -16.25 -41.38 -3.32
N VAL A 700 -15.05 -40.85 -3.09
CA VAL A 700 -13.94 -40.93 -4.05
C VAL A 700 -12.73 -41.52 -3.33
N CYS A 701 -12.29 -42.67 -3.79
CA CYS A 701 -11.07 -43.32 -3.33
C CYS A 701 -10.09 -43.46 -4.46
N PHE A 702 -8.81 -43.24 -4.17
CA PHE A 702 -7.75 -43.44 -5.17
C PHE A 702 -6.43 -43.84 -4.51
N TYR A 703 -5.61 -44.55 -5.27
CA TYR A 703 -4.27 -44.95 -4.85
C TYR A 703 -3.24 -44.00 -5.44
N PRO A 704 -2.60 -43.14 -4.60
CA PRO A 704 -1.66 -42.15 -5.10
C PRO A 704 -0.32 -42.78 -5.54
N SER A 705 0.34 -42.19 -6.54
CA SER A 705 1.73 -42.50 -6.82
C SER A 705 2.63 -42.06 -5.65
N ARG A 706 3.71 -42.83 -5.40
CA ARG A 706 4.66 -42.54 -4.31
C ARG A 706 6.06 -42.42 -4.87
N PRO A 707 6.91 -41.52 -4.32
CA PRO A 707 8.29 -41.39 -4.76
C PRO A 707 9.12 -42.61 -4.31
N ALA A 708 10.14 -42.97 -5.10
CA ALA A 708 11.22 -43.82 -4.66
C ALA A 708 12.16 -43.02 -3.75
N GLU A 709 12.28 -43.40 -2.48
CA GLU A 709 13.12 -42.72 -1.48
C GLU A 709 14.42 -43.45 -1.21
N THR A 710 14.42 -44.78 -1.33
CA THR A 710 15.60 -45.62 -1.14
C THR A 710 15.84 -46.44 -2.38
N ILE A 711 17.02 -46.32 -2.95
CA ILE A 711 17.46 -47.07 -4.15
C ILE A 711 18.55 -48.01 -3.68
N LEU A 712 18.30 -49.32 -3.82
CA LEU A 712 19.31 -50.35 -3.59
C LEU A 712 19.89 -50.81 -4.94
N VAL A 713 21.15 -50.54 -5.17
CA VAL A 713 21.87 -51.02 -6.33
C VAL A 713 22.78 -52.17 -5.87
N VAL A 714 22.53 -53.39 -6.36
CA VAL A 714 23.35 -54.55 -6.08
C VAL A 714 24.31 -54.74 -7.25
N VAL A 715 25.59 -54.63 -6.98
CA VAL A 715 26.66 -54.89 -7.97
C VAL A 715 27.41 -56.15 -7.55
N GLY A 716 27.35 -57.20 -8.38
CA GLY A 716 28.08 -58.45 -8.17
C GLY A 716 29.23 -58.60 -9.15
N GLN A 717 30.34 -59.17 -8.72
CA GLN A 717 31.43 -59.61 -9.61
C GLN A 717 31.14 -61.05 -10.08
N GLN A 718 31.15 -61.28 -11.39
CA GLN A 718 31.08 -62.61 -11.95
C GLN A 718 32.49 -63.08 -12.37
N ASP A 719 32.82 -64.32 -12.04
CA ASP A 719 34.16 -64.89 -12.31
C ASP A 719 34.37 -65.26 -13.79
N SER A 720 33.37 -65.28 -14.63
CA SER A 720 33.53 -65.48 -16.09
C SER A 720 32.22 -65.13 -16.85
N GLY A 721 32.30 -64.17 -17.79
CA GLY A 721 31.29 -63.85 -18.80
C GLY A 721 30.00 -63.20 -18.29
N ALA A 722 29.65 -62.04 -18.90
CA ALA A 722 28.38 -61.36 -18.56
C ALA A 722 27.19 -62.18 -19.11
N SER A 723 26.43 -62.81 -18.22
CA SER A 723 25.07 -63.24 -18.51
C SER A 723 24.12 -62.54 -17.57
N ALA A 724 23.25 -61.69 -18.11
CA ALA A 724 22.12 -61.17 -17.38
C ALA A 724 21.11 -62.30 -17.18
N SER A 725 20.89 -62.72 -15.94
CA SER A 725 19.74 -63.56 -15.60
C SER A 725 18.61 -62.62 -15.19
N ASP A 726 17.55 -62.61 -15.98
CA ASP A 726 16.25 -62.06 -15.60
C ASP A 726 15.72 -62.84 -14.41
N SER A 727 15.54 -62.19 -13.26
CA SER A 727 14.72 -62.66 -12.15
C SER A 727 13.84 -61.56 -11.64
#